data_4b663a2765586daecc85befade364e2e
#
_entry.id   4b663a2765586daecc85befade364e2e
#
_cell.length_a   1.000
_cell.length_b   1.000
_cell.length_c   1.000
_cell.angle_alpha   90.00
_cell.angle_beta   90.00
_cell.angle_gamma   90.00
#
_symmetry.space_group_name_H-M   'P 1'
#
loop_
_entity.id
_entity.type
_entity.pdbx_description
1 polymer ?
#
loop_
_entity_poly.entity_id
_entity_poly.type
_entity_poly.pdbx_seq_one_letter_code
_entity_poly.pdbx_strand_id
1 'polypeptide(L)'
;MFSRCPEGRERKVLAPEAERGKILGMISCRFRTAFRIGLVALAAAGASAVRTRAAAPQTEFNRDIRPLFAQHCTACHGGVKAAGKISLVYRDRAIAEGKSGKPAIVPGHPESSELMRRVTSTNPDDRMPLPEHGPALSPDEIAVLRQWIQEGAVWSEHWSFVPPREPAEPRVKHASWPSVPSDRFVLARLEAEGLTPSSEATPAEWLRRVSLDLTGLPPTPRDYADYLADRAKDPRGAQERVVDRLLASPNFGERWAALWLDLARYSDTYGFEKDPGRDIWPWRDWVIRAFNADMPFDQFTIRQLAGDQLEHPTADDLLATAFHRNTQNNTEGGTDDEEYRTVAVHDRVNTTWTAWQATTFGCAQCHAHPYDPIPQRDYYRFAAFFNNTEDCDQNDDFPRLLFAKDASRRDAVVEQQLRIRSLREAINQRGLAALAGVQDWRAWIPTEAKASGGTLTIAPDGRLRAGGTLPIKVVYTLTLPVVPGMTAFKVDLFPDAGDPKAAPERGQIFSKLKLALVPPGEGASNRPVALRELIADQLAGPHDPFGVLESGGGGFGSYPVMSGPRSAVVVLEQPLDAPEGSKLEITLEHGIASNSGIQGCVLRNFSVSATTDSRLTAFAGAADRLTEWKSLRELNEGLKDLPGTRVPVLLERPAPATRETRVFVRGNRTVRDERVETGIPTIVFPPKSDHPPTRLEMARWLVGDQNPLAARVLANRLWSELMGRGLVETLEDFGTSGARPTHPELLDFLALRLRGDWHWSVKRFLREIALSAAYAQSARMTPTLAERDPGNRWYARGPRSRLTAEMVRDQALAISGSLSSKAFGPPVYPPQPEGVWNSVYSGDRWNTSQDADRFRRAIYTYEKRTSGYPLFLTFDAPTRDACTARRLPSNTPLQALTVLNDPAFLEMAQSFANRMEAAGDTPEEQIRYACQRLTLEPPPADMVASLLKLYRGALEDFASDPASADKLAPTPNRAALVLVANTLLNLDRALTR
;
A
#
# COMPACT_ATOMS: atom_id res chain seq x y z
N MET A 1 28.62 -5.47 -47.60
CA MET A 1 28.19 -5.07 -48.96
C MET A 1 27.24 -3.90 -48.77
N PHE A 2 27.75 -2.72 -48.90
CA PHE A 2 27.48 -1.70 -49.94
C PHE A 2 25.99 -1.34 -50.07
N SER A 3 25.49 -0.12 -50.03
CA SER A 3 26.10 1.23 -50.10
C SER A 3 24.98 2.27 -50.00
N ARG A 4 25.30 3.33 -49.32
CA ARG A 4 25.36 4.76 -49.66
C ARG A 4 24.11 5.60 -49.61
N CYS A 5 24.26 6.66 -48.79
CA CYS A 5 23.64 8.00 -48.87
C CYS A 5 23.93 8.74 -50.18
N PRO A 6 23.24 9.85 -50.48
CA PRO A 6 23.80 11.18 -50.17
C PRO A 6 22.74 12.21 -49.70
N GLU A 7 23.05 13.07 -48.76
CA GLU A 7 23.47 14.49 -48.76
C GLU A 7 22.63 15.40 -49.70
N GLY A 8 22.16 16.56 -49.34
CA GLY A 8 22.42 17.56 -48.37
C GLY A 8 21.83 18.89 -48.82
N ARG A 9 21.57 19.84 -47.97
CA ARG A 9 21.95 21.25 -48.06
C ARG A 9 21.27 22.11 -46.99
N GLU A 10 22.17 22.77 -46.31
CA GLU A 10 21.92 23.90 -45.36
C GLU A 10 21.40 25.16 -46.03
N ARG A 11 20.77 26.02 -45.15
CA ARG A 11 21.05 27.45 -44.96
C ARG A 11 20.20 27.96 -43.78
N LYS A 12 20.78 28.24 -42.66
CA LYS A 12 21.30 29.46 -42.01
C LYS A 12 20.48 30.73 -42.26
N VAL A 13 20.03 31.26 -41.13
CA VAL A 13 20.44 32.38 -40.28
C VAL A 13 19.48 33.57 -40.37
N LEU A 14 18.91 34.04 -39.28
CA LEU A 14 19.21 35.22 -38.44
C LEU A 14 18.03 35.63 -37.60
N ALA A 15 18.26 35.81 -36.34
CA ALA A 15 17.49 36.69 -35.45
C ALA A 15 18.00 38.13 -35.64
N PRO A 16 17.29 39.16 -35.18
CA PRO A 16 17.73 39.80 -33.96
C PRO A 16 16.64 40.32 -33.00
N GLU A 17 17.17 40.69 -31.87
CA GLU A 17 16.65 41.18 -30.62
C GLU A 17 15.91 42.58 -30.68
N ALA A 18 15.13 42.74 -29.57
CA ALA A 18 15.04 43.90 -28.66
C ALA A 18 14.27 45.16 -29.09
N GLU A 19 13.38 45.70 -28.38
CA GLU A 19 13.37 46.47 -27.16
C GLU A 19 12.02 47.16 -26.91
N ARG A 20 11.67 47.16 -25.64
CA ARG A 20 10.95 48.19 -24.84
C ARG A 20 10.20 49.35 -25.45
N GLY A 21 9.02 49.63 -24.89
CA GLY A 21 8.48 50.95 -24.84
C GLY A 21 7.04 51.04 -24.30
N LYS A 22 6.92 51.50 -23.09
CA LYS A 22 5.67 51.97 -22.45
C LYS A 22 5.01 53.10 -23.26
N ILE A 23 3.70 53.31 -23.14
CA ILE A 23 3.02 54.53 -22.62
C ILE A 23 1.52 54.49 -22.90
N LEU A 24 0.77 54.70 -21.86
CA LEU A 24 -0.53 55.34 -21.66
C LEU A 24 -1.25 56.01 -22.85
N GLY A 25 -2.56 55.93 -22.82
CA GLY A 25 -3.43 56.92 -23.41
C GLY A 25 -4.91 56.49 -23.49
N MET A 26 -5.67 56.85 -22.48
CA MET A 26 -7.14 57.05 -22.58
C MET A 26 -7.55 57.84 -23.81
N ILE A 27 -8.71 57.56 -24.39
CA ILE A 27 -9.75 58.56 -24.66
C ILE A 27 -11.05 57.84 -25.11
N SER A 28 -12.10 58.26 -24.46
CA SER A 28 -13.52 57.98 -24.73
C SER A 28 -14.01 58.66 -26.00
N CYS A 29 -15.01 58.17 -26.68
CA CYS A 29 -16.24 58.93 -27.01
C CYS A 29 -17.25 58.10 -27.81
N ARG A 30 -18.40 57.94 -27.24
CA ARG A 30 -19.73 57.93 -27.80
C ARG A 30 -19.87 58.28 -29.29
N PHE A 31 -20.70 57.54 -30.03
CA PHE A 31 -21.81 58.15 -30.82
C PHE A 31 -23.00 57.21 -30.94
N ARG A 32 -24.16 57.77 -30.69
CA ARG A 32 -25.53 57.23 -30.77
C ARG A 32 -26.09 57.46 -32.19
N THR A 33 -27.13 56.63 -32.43
CA THR A 33 -28.40 57.03 -33.10
C THR A 33 -28.68 56.38 -34.46
N ALA A 34 -29.55 55.40 -34.41
CA ALA A 34 -30.88 55.40 -35.07
C ALA A 34 -30.98 55.37 -36.59
N PHE A 35 -31.62 54.37 -37.13
CA PHE A 35 -32.69 54.57 -38.07
C PHE A 35 -33.81 53.50 -37.90
N ARG A 36 -35.01 53.98 -37.75
CA ARG A 36 -36.29 53.27 -37.66
C ARG A 36 -36.97 53.20 -39.06
N ILE A 37 -37.89 52.22 -39.20
CA ILE A 37 -39.11 52.20 -39.95
C ILE A 37 -39.08 51.49 -41.30
N GLY A 38 -39.88 50.44 -41.37
CA GLY A 38 -40.88 50.22 -42.33
C GLY A 38 -40.84 48.92 -43.13
N LEU A 39 -41.66 48.00 -42.93
CA LEU A 39 -42.96 47.75 -43.52
C LEU A 39 -43.60 46.43 -43.01
N VAL A 40 -44.82 46.56 -42.54
CA VAL A 40 -45.82 45.48 -42.35
C VAL A 40 -46.50 45.23 -43.69
N ALA A 41 -46.62 44.02 -44.17
CA ALA A 41 -47.80 43.52 -44.89
C ALA A 41 -47.74 41.97 -45.04
N LEU A 42 -48.72 41.34 -44.47
CA LEU A 42 -49.49 40.18 -44.89
C LEU A 42 -48.90 39.10 -45.83
N ALA A 43 -48.86 37.87 -45.33
CA ALA A 43 -49.56 36.77 -45.93
C ALA A 43 -49.79 35.63 -44.89
N ALA A 44 -51.04 35.50 -44.48
CA ALA A 44 -51.53 34.31 -43.82
C ALA A 44 -51.68 33.20 -44.83
N ALA A 45 -51.12 32.01 -44.58
CA ALA A 45 -51.69 30.71 -44.92
C ALA A 45 -50.57 29.67 -44.90
N GLY A 46 -50.74 28.62 -44.08
CA GLY A 46 -49.87 27.42 -44.11
C GLY A 46 -49.27 27.10 -42.78
N ALA A 47 -50.07 26.92 -41.73
CA ALA A 47 -49.62 26.22 -40.52
C ALA A 47 -49.49 24.71 -40.84
N SER A 48 -48.37 24.33 -41.48
CA SER A 48 -47.87 22.98 -41.43
C SER A 48 -47.08 22.88 -40.10
N ALA A 49 -47.70 22.23 -39.13
CA ALA A 49 -47.05 21.82 -37.88
C ALA A 49 -45.88 20.90 -38.23
N VAL A 50 -44.70 21.53 -38.39
CA VAL A 50 -43.44 20.80 -38.26
C VAL A 50 -43.37 20.40 -36.79
N ARG A 51 -43.88 19.22 -36.48
CA ARG A 51 -43.49 18.51 -35.28
C ARG A 51 -41.97 18.42 -35.33
N THR A 52 -41.27 19.27 -34.60
CA THR A 52 -39.91 19.02 -34.22
C THR A 52 -39.91 17.70 -33.47
N ARG A 53 -39.61 16.66 -34.18
CA ARG A 53 -39.28 15.34 -33.63
C ARG A 53 -38.15 15.64 -32.69
N ALA A 54 -38.40 15.54 -31.38
CA ALA A 54 -37.31 15.59 -30.39
C ALA A 54 -36.24 14.65 -30.94
N ALA A 55 -35.03 15.14 -31.15
CA ALA A 55 -33.92 14.32 -31.57
C ALA A 55 -33.87 13.14 -30.60
N ALA A 56 -33.91 11.91 -31.17
CA ALA A 56 -33.75 10.72 -30.33
C ALA A 56 -32.50 10.90 -29.50
N PRO A 57 -32.50 10.58 -28.21
CA PRO A 57 -31.34 10.77 -27.35
C PRO A 57 -30.15 10.06 -27.99
N GLN A 58 -29.07 10.82 -28.21
CA GLN A 58 -27.84 10.31 -28.82
C GLN A 58 -27.29 9.13 -28.00
N THR A 59 -26.91 8.04 -28.69
CA THR A 59 -26.36 6.86 -28.02
C THR A 59 -25.00 7.19 -27.41
N GLU A 60 -24.84 6.96 -26.11
CA GLU A 60 -23.62 7.28 -25.36
C GLU A 60 -22.84 5.98 -25.11
N PHE A 61 -21.56 5.95 -25.57
CA PHE A 61 -20.74 4.75 -25.56
C PHE A 61 -20.58 4.12 -24.16
N ASN A 62 -20.29 4.92 -23.14
CA ASN A 62 -20.07 4.41 -21.78
C ASN A 62 -21.37 3.97 -21.10
N ARG A 63 -22.51 4.59 -21.46
CA ARG A 63 -23.81 4.28 -20.87
C ARG A 63 -24.46 3.06 -21.55
N ASP A 64 -24.42 3.01 -22.88
CA ASP A 64 -25.27 2.11 -23.64
C ASP A 64 -24.50 0.95 -24.31
N ILE A 65 -23.26 1.18 -24.74
CA ILE A 65 -22.48 0.25 -25.57
C ILE A 65 -21.46 -0.54 -24.78
N ARG A 66 -20.63 0.14 -23.98
CA ARG A 66 -19.57 -0.53 -23.20
C ARG A 66 -20.11 -1.65 -22.31
N PRO A 67 -21.27 -1.51 -21.60
CA PRO A 67 -21.83 -2.61 -20.84
C PRO A 67 -22.27 -3.79 -21.71
N LEU A 68 -22.84 -3.55 -22.88
CA LEU A 68 -23.21 -4.63 -23.84
C LEU A 68 -21.97 -5.40 -24.29
N PHE A 69 -20.89 -4.68 -24.61
CA PHE A 69 -19.62 -5.32 -24.94
C PHE A 69 -19.04 -6.12 -23.78
N ALA A 70 -19.02 -5.56 -22.56
CA ALA A 70 -18.52 -6.25 -21.38
C ALA A 70 -19.31 -7.53 -21.06
N GLN A 71 -20.63 -7.48 -21.22
CA GLN A 71 -21.53 -8.60 -20.89
C GLN A 71 -21.47 -9.71 -21.94
N HIS A 72 -21.46 -9.38 -23.25
CA HIS A 72 -21.69 -10.35 -24.31
C HIS A 72 -20.47 -10.64 -25.19
N CYS A 73 -19.45 -9.78 -25.22
CA CYS A 73 -18.45 -9.82 -26.29
C CYS A 73 -17.00 -9.97 -25.78
N THR A 74 -16.61 -9.25 -24.72
CA THR A 74 -15.20 -9.14 -24.32
C THR A 74 -14.58 -10.41 -23.78
N ALA A 75 -15.37 -11.39 -23.34
CA ALA A 75 -14.86 -12.71 -22.97
C ALA A 75 -14.10 -13.41 -24.13
N CYS A 76 -14.50 -13.12 -25.38
CA CYS A 76 -13.87 -13.66 -26.59
C CYS A 76 -13.16 -12.58 -27.43
N HIS A 77 -13.62 -11.33 -27.38
CA HIS A 77 -13.13 -10.20 -28.15
C HIS A 77 -12.62 -9.07 -27.25
N GLY A 78 -11.93 -9.43 -26.17
CA GLY A 78 -11.40 -8.52 -25.15
C GLY A 78 -9.92 -8.21 -25.31
N GLY A 79 -9.28 -7.85 -24.18
CA GLY A 79 -7.86 -7.57 -24.13
C GLY A 79 -6.99 -8.83 -24.15
N VAL A 80 -7.45 -9.92 -23.51
CA VAL A 80 -6.73 -11.20 -23.40
C VAL A 80 -6.92 -12.06 -24.64
N LYS A 81 -8.18 -12.25 -25.04
CA LYS A 81 -8.57 -13.05 -26.20
C LYS A 81 -9.12 -12.13 -27.27
N ALA A 82 -8.46 -12.07 -28.41
CA ALA A 82 -8.91 -11.33 -29.60
C ALA A 82 -9.31 -12.33 -30.68
N ALA A 83 -10.42 -13.05 -30.45
CA ALA A 83 -10.94 -14.04 -31.42
C ALA A 83 -11.16 -13.36 -32.78
N GLY A 84 -10.72 -14.00 -33.84
CA GLY A 84 -10.81 -13.43 -35.21
C GLY A 84 -9.92 -12.18 -35.41
N LYS A 85 -8.92 -11.92 -34.58
CA LYS A 85 -8.08 -10.70 -34.52
C LYS A 85 -8.87 -9.43 -34.15
N ILE A 86 -10.06 -9.56 -33.59
CA ILE A 86 -10.93 -8.44 -33.18
C ILE A 86 -10.85 -8.25 -31.67
N SER A 87 -10.72 -7.00 -31.22
CA SER A 87 -10.90 -6.63 -29.84
C SER A 87 -11.87 -5.46 -29.73
N LEU A 88 -12.88 -5.58 -28.88
CA LEU A 88 -13.84 -4.53 -28.58
C LEU A 88 -13.47 -3.68 -27.36
N VAL A 89 -12.26 -3.92 -26.81
CA VAL A 89 -11.61 -3.04 -25.81
C VAL A 89 -10.81 -1.93 -26.50
N TYR A 90 -10.19 -2.23 -27.63
CA TYR A 90 -9.38 -1.30 -28.40
C TYR A 90 -10.10 -0.88 -29.69
N ARG A 91 -10.40 0.43 -29.81
CA ARG A 91 -11.12 0.97 -30.98
C ARG A 91 -10.45 0.64 -32.32
N ASP A 92 -9.14 0.83 -32.39
CA ASP A 92 -8.34 0.56 -33.59
C ASP A 92 -8.48 -0.89 -34.05
N ARG A 93 -8.54 -1.85 -33.14
CA ARG A 93 -8.73 -3.28 -33.42
C ARG A 93 -10.19 -3.64 -33.76
N ALA A 94 -11.17 -2.84 -33.34
CA ALA A 94 -12.57 -3.05 -33.65
C ALA A 94 -12.91 -2.59 -35.05
N ILE A 95 -12.27 -1.53 -35.56
CA ILE A 95 -12.47 -0.96 -36.90
C ILE A 95 -11.49 -1.51 -37.95
N ALA A 96 -10.44 -2.23 -37.54
CA ALA A 96 -9.51 -2.90 -38.44
C ALA A 96 -10.11 -4.20 -38.99
N GLU A 97 -9.57 -4.68 -40.12
CA GLU A 97 -9.97 -5.97 -40.70
C GLU A 97 -9.66 -7.14 -39.78
N GLY A 98 -10.68 -7.92 -39.47
CA GLY A 98 -10.54 -9.17 -38.76
C GLY A 98 -10.05 -10.32 -39.65
N LYS A 99 -10.04 -11.55 -39.10
CA LYS A 99 -9.65 -12.77 -39.80
C LYS A 99 -10.58 -13.06 -41.01
N SER A 100 -11.82 -12.54 -41.00
CA SER A 100 -12.78 -12.64 -42.10
C SER A 100 -12.50 -11.70 -43.30
N GLY A 101 -11.48 -10.85 -43.21
CA GLY A 101 -11.21 -9.78 -44.18
C GLY A 101 -12.19 -8.61 -44.10
N LYS A 102 -12.99 -8.52 -43.02
CA LYS A 102 -13.96 -7.45 -42.81
C LYS A 102 -13.76 -6.85 -41.40
N PRO A 103 -13.96 -5.53 -41.23
CA PRO A 103 -13.95 -4.90 -39.91
C PRO A 103 -15.18 -5.31 -39.11
N ALA A 104 -15.02 -5.43 -37.77
CA ALA A 104 -16.16 -5.69 -36.92
C ALA A 104 -17.13 -4.50 -36.91
N ILE A 105 -16.62 -3.29 -36.96
CA ILE A 105 -17.40 -2.03 -36.92
C ILE A 105 -16.94 -1.14 -38.08
N VAL A 106 -17.88 -0.71 -38.90
CA VAL A 106 -17.71 0.31 -39.94
C VAL A 106 -18.49 1.54 -39.48
N PRO A 107 -17.82 2.60 -38.96
CA PRO A 107 -18.53 3.79 -38.49
C PRO A 107 -19.46 4.40 -39.52
N GLY A 108 -20.71 4.67 -39.16
CA GLY A 108 -21.76 5.18 -40.02
C GLY A 108 -22.50 4.11 -40.83
N HIS A 109 -22.01 2.88 -40.91
CA HIS A 109 -22.53 1.83 -41.81
C HIS A 109 -22.82 0.51 -41.06
N PRO A 110 -23.94 0.40 -40.31
CA PRO A 110 -24.33 -0.82 -39.61
C PRO A 110 -24.42 -2.05 -40.52
N GLU A 111 -24.93 -1.89 -41.72
CA GLU A 111 -25.12 -2.98 -42.73
C GLU A 111 -23.77 -3.53 -43.24
N SER A 112 -22.69 -2.74 -43.17
CA SER A 112 -21.35 -3.15 -43.58
C SER A 112 -20.52 -3.68 -42.39
N SER A 113 -21.07 -3.58 -41.20
CA SER A 113 -20.39 -4.00 -39.97
C SER A 113 -20.58 -5.49 -39.69
N GLU A 114 -19.47 -6.26 -39.64
CA GLU A 114 -19.51 -7.71 -39.35
C GLU A 114 -20.15 -8.01 -38.00
N LEU A 115 -20.01 -7.14 -37.00
CA LEU A 115 -20.68 -7.21 -35.72
C LEU A 115 -22.20 -7.33 -35.88
N MET A 116 -22.80 -6.39 -36.63
CA MET A 116 -24.24 -6.39 -36.85
C MET A 116 -24.72 -7.65 -37.60
N ARG A 117 -23.98 -8.10 -38.62
CA ARG A 117 -24.28 -9.33 -39.32
C ARG A 117 -24.29 -10.53 -38.40
N ARG A 118 -23.31 -10.59 -37.46
CA ARG A 118 -23.19 -11.71 -36.52
C ARG A 118 -24.23 -11.71 -35.42
N VAL A 119 -24.52 -10.54 -34.80
CA VAL A 119 -25.52 -10.49 -33.71
C VAL A 119 -26.97 -10.66 -34.20
N THR A 120 -27.24 -10.43 -35.50
CA THR A 120 -28.57 -10.61 -36.10
C THR A 120 -28.71 -11.95 -36.82
N SER A 121 -27.67 -12.78 -36.89
CA SER A 121 -27.74 -14.08 -37.60
C SER A 121 -28.68 -15.05 -36.89
N THR A 122 -29.51 -15.75 -37.67
CA THR A 122 -30.36 -16.86 -37.18
C THR A 122 -29.63 -18.19 -37.23
N ASN A 123 -28.51 -18.28 -37.98
CA ASN A 123 -27.68 -19.49 -38.02
C ASN A 123 -26.87 -19.65 -36.73
N PRO A 124 -27.05 -20.73 -35.97
CA PRO A 124 -26.32 -20.97 -34.71
C PRO A 124 -24.79 -20.94 -34.85
N ASP A 125 -24.24 -21.40 -35.97
CA ASP A 125 -22.80 -21.47 -36.21
C ASP A 125 -22.20 -20.09 -36.57
N ASP A 126 -23.04 -19.13 -36.92
CA ASP A 126 -22.63 -17.79 -37.38
C ASP A 126 -23.03 -16.69 -36.40
N ARG A 127 -23.99 -16.95 -35.55
CA ARG A 127 -24.50 -16.02 -34.54
C ARG A 127 -23.45 -15.73 -33.44
N MET A 128 -23.38 -14.47 -33.02
CA MET A 128 -22.58 -14.07 -31.85
C MET A 128 -23.47 -13.45 -30.76
N PRO A 129 -23.30 -13.83 -29.47
CA PRO A 129 -22.47 -14.93 -28.99
C PRO A 129 -22.91 -16.30 -29.53
N LEU A 130 -21.98 -17.24 -29.70
CA LEU A 130 -22.32 -18.62 -30.05
C LEU A 130 -23.23 -19.23 -28.96
N PRO A 131 -24.16 -20.16 -29.33
CA PRO A 131 -25.12 -20.73 -28.38
C PRO A 131 -24.50 -21.30 -27.09
N GLU A 132 -23.32 -21.92 -27.18
CA GLU A 132 -22.59 -22.48 -26.07
C GLU A 132 -21.91 -21.43 -25.18
N HIS A 133 -21.83 -20.19 -25.65
CA HIS A 133 -21.17 -19.10 -24.90
C HIS A 133 -22.14 -18.02 -24.38
N GLY A 134 -23.41 -18.11 -24.74
CA GLY A 134 -24.43 -17.21 -24.21
C GLY A 134 -25.69 -17.06 -25.04
N PRO A 135 -26.75 -16.44 -24.51
CA PRO A 135 -27.98 -16.16 -25.21
C PRO A 135 -27.73 -15.14 -26.33
N ALA A 136 -28.66 -15.13 -27.31
CA ALA A 136 -28.71 -14.07 -28.31
C ALA A 136 -28.99 -12.73 -27.65
N LEU A 137 -28.48 -11.64 -28.23
CA LEU A 137 -28.83 -10.29 -27.83
C LEU A 137 -30.35 -10.06 -28.06
N SER A 138 -30.94 -9.28 -27.15
CA SER A 138 -32.35 -8.86 -27.32
C SER A 138 -32.51 -7.90 -28.49
N PRO A 139 -33.75 -7.77 -29.06
CA PRO A 139 -34.02 -6.80 -30.13
C PRO A 139 -33.63 -5.35 -29.74
N ASP A 140 -33.82 -4.97 -28.48
CA ASP A 140 -33.49 -3.64 -27.98
C ASP A 140 -31.96 -3.42 -27.92
N GLU A 141 -31.19 -4.40 -27.45
CA GLU A 141 -29.71 -4.34 -27.46
C GLU A 141 -29.16 -4.22 -28.88
N ILE A 142 -29.74 -4.99 -29.82
CA ILE A 142 -29.38 -4.90 -31.24
C ILE A 142 -29.72 -3.53 -31.84
N ALA A 143 -30.87 -2.96 -31.46
CA ALA A 143 -31.29 -1.64 -31.91
C ALA A 143 -30.31 -0.55 -31.40
N VAL A 144 -29.90 -0.60 -30.14
CA VAL A 144 -28.92 0.31 -29.54
C VAL A 144 -27.56 0.22 -30.25
N LEU A 145 -27.06 -0.99 -30.53
CA LEU A 145 -25.80 -1.18 -31.26
C LEU A 145 -25.90 -0.62 -32.70
N ARG A 146 -27.02 -0.87 -33.40
CA ARG A 146 -27.26 -0.35 -34.73
C ARG A 146 -27.26 1.17 -34.75
N GLN A 147 -28.00 1.79 -33.82
CA GLN A 147 -28.09 3.24 -33.73
C GLN A 147 -26.72 3.86 -33.47
N TRP A 148 -25.96 3.31 -32.53
CA TRP A 148 -24.60 3.80 -32.22
C TRP A 148 -23.66 3.73 -33.42
N ILE A 149 -23.66 2.60 -34.15
CA ILE A 149 -22.84 2.49 -35.38
C ILE A 149 -23.28 3.52 -36.42
N GLN A 150 -24.60 3.71 -36.61
CA GLN A 150 -25.17 4.66 -37.55
C GLN A 150 -24.78 6.13 -37.17
N GLU A 151 -24.68 6.43 -35.89
CA GLU A 151 -24.21 7.73 -35.35
C GLU A 151 -22.68 7.92 -35.47
N GLY A 152 -21.96 7.00 -36.13
CA GLY A 152 -20.53 7.07 -36.38
C GLY A 152 -19.66 6.29 -35.44
N ALA A 153 -20.25 5.41 -34.63
CA ALA A 153 -19.54 4.57 -33.63
C ALA A 153 -18.54 5.39 -32.80
N VAL A 154 -19.03 6.47 -32.19
CA VAL A 154 -18.20 7.36 -31.36
C VAL A 154 -17.77 6.60 -30.11
N TRP A 155 -16.46 6.42 -29.97
CA TRP A 155 -15.84 5.75 -28.84
C TRP A 155 -15.44 6.78 -27.80
N SER A 156 -15.88 6.59 -26.56
CA SER A 156 -15.51 7.45 -25.44
C SER A 156 -14.58 6.71 -24.49
N GLU A 157 -13.62 7.43 -23.90
CA GLU A 157 -12.84 6.91 -22.79
C GLU A 157 -13.75 6.61 -21.61
N HIS A 158 -13.37 5.63 -20.78
CA HIS A 158 -14.14 5.30 -19.59
C HIS A 158 -14.14 6.50 -18.62
N TRP A 159 -15.28 6.75 -17.97
CA TRP A 159 -15.48 7.92 -17.09
C TRP A 159 -14.37 8.06 -16.04
N SER A 160 -13.86 6.94 -15.50
CA SER A 160 -12.87 6.92 -14.45
C SER A 160 -11.49 7.39 -14.93
N PHE A 161 -11.18 7.21 -16.21
CA PHE A 161 -9.91 7.63 -16.80
C PHE A 161 -9.96 9.06 -17.40
N VAL A 162 -11.11 9.72 -17.37
CA VAL A 162 -11.24 11.13 -17.76
C VAL A 162 -11.05 12.01 -16.52
N PRO A 163 -10.17 13.04 -16.56
CA PRO A 163 -10.00 13.94 -15.42
C PRO A 163 -11.32 14.56 -14.97
N PRO A 164 -11.55 14.72 -13.64
CA PRO A 164 -12.78 15.31 -13.11
C PRO A 164 -12.97 16.75 -13.61
N ARG A 165 -14.22 17.11 -13.91
CA ARG A 165 -14.59 18.44 -14.36
C ARG A 165 -15.54 19.09 -13.36
N GLU A 166 -15.45 20.42 -13.22
CA GLU A 166 -16.34 21.17 -12.33
C GLU A 166 -17.79 21.00 -12.80
N PRO A 167 -18.65 20.36 -11.98
CA PRO A 167 -20.05 20.19 -12.35
C PRO A 167 -20.83 21.48 -12.08
N ALA A 168 -21.87 21.70 -12.86
CA ALA A 168 -22.83 22.75 -12.55
C ALA A 168 -23.62 22.39 -11.29
N GLU A 169 -23.80 23.34 -10.38
CA GLU A 169 -24.60 23.13 -9.18
C GLU A 169 -26.07 22.84 -9.57
N PRO A 170 -26.65 21.74 -9.15
CA PRO A 170 -28.00 21.37 -9.58
C PRO A 170 -29.08 22.25 -8.97
N ARG A 171 -30.10 22.57 -9.76
CA ARG A 171 -31.31 23.23 -9.26
C ARG A 171 -32.21 22.18 -8.59
N VAL A 172 -32.67 22.48 -7.38
CA VAL A 172 -33.53 21.59 -6.58
C VAL A 172 -34.86 22.27 -6.24
N LYS A 173 -35.93 21.51 -6.11
CA LYS A 173 -37.27 22.01 -5.75
C LYS A 173 -37.34 22.43 -4.29
N HIS A 174 -36.72 21.63 -3.39
CA HIS A 174 -36.73 21.89 -1.94
C HIS A 174 -35.46 22.61 -1.51
N ALA A 175 -35.27 23.86 -1.95
CA ALA A 175 -34.05 24.65 -1.78
C ALA A 175 -33.65 24.92 -0.31
N SER A 176 -34.56 24.73 0.66
CA SER A 176 -34.28 24.89 2.10
C SER A 176 -33.71 23.65 2.79
N TRP A 177 -33.71 22.47 2.15
CA TRP A 177 -33.19 21.24 2.74
C TRP A 177 -31.65 21.17 2.78
N PRO A 178 -30.90 21.56 1.73
CA PRO A 178 -29.46 21.49 1.73
C PRO A 178 -28.84 22.36 2.85
N SER A 179 -27.94 21.76 3.64
CA SER A 179 -27.15 22.44 4.68
C SER A 179 -25.75 22.79 4.22
N VAL A 180 -25.25 22.08 3.22
CA VAL A 180 -23.93 22.27 2.57
C VAL A 180 -24.06 22.05 1.06
N PRO A 181 -23.11 22.53 0.25
CA PRO A 181 -23.19 22.41 -1.21
C PRO A 181 -23.37 20.99 -1.75
N SER A 182 -22.73 19.99 -1.14
CA SER A 182 -22.84 18.58 -1.54
C SER A 182 -24.28 18.01 -1.43
N ASP A 183 -25.09 18.54 -0.53
CA ASP A 183 -26.51 18.12 -0.36
C ASP A 183 -27.37 18.36 -1.60
N ARG A 184 -27.05 19.39 -2.40
CA ARG A 184 -27.83 19.69 -3.61
C ARG A 184 -27.77 18.59 -4.64
N PHE A 185 -26.62 17.93 -4.77
CA PHE A 185 -26.46 16.79 -5.69
C PHE A 185 -27.24 15.57 -5.21
N VAL A 186 -27.25 15.31 -3.88
CA VAL A 186 -28.05 14.23 -3.28
C VAL A 186 -29.53 14.51 -3.50
N LEU A 187 -29.99 15.73 -3.17
CA LEU A 187 -31.39 16.11 -3.30
C LEU A 187 -31.86 16.07 -4.76
N ALA A 188 -31.07 16.58 -5.70
CA ALA A 188 -31.43 16.54 -7.13
C ALA A 188 -31.63 15.11 -7.62
N ARG A 189 -30.78 14.17 -7.13
CA ARG A 189 -30.94 12.75 -7.46
C ARG A 189 -32.20 12.16 -6.83
N LEU A 190 -32.46 12.44 -5.56
CA LEU A 190 -33.70 11.99 -4.89
C LEU A 190 -34.94 12.49 -5.61
N GLU A 191 -34.97 13.78 -5.99
CA GLU A 191 -36.08 14.36 -6.74
C GLU A 191 -36.25 13.70 -8.14
N ALA A 192 -35.15 13.36 -8.82
CA ALA A 192 -35.21 12.63 -10.09
C ALA A 192 -35.75 11.20 -9.95
N GLU A 193 -35.44 10.53 -8.84
CA GLU A 193 -35.96 9.20 -8.50
C GLU A 193 -37.36 9.25 -7.87
N GLY A 194 -37.94 10.45 -7.66
CA GLY A 194 -39.23 10.64 -6.98
C GLY A 194 -39.20 10.16 -5.52
N LEU A 195 -38.06 10.28 -4.87
CA LEU A 195 -37.88 10.02 -3.44
C LEU A 195 -37.80 11.33 -2.67
N THR A 196 -38.14 11.28 -1.38
CA THR A 196 -37.97 12.40 -0.46
C THR A 196 -36.98 12.03 0.62
N PRO A 197 -36.15 12.99 1.07
CA PRO A 197 -35.27 12.76 2.22
C PRO A 197 -36.08 12.35 3.47
N SER A 198 -35.50 11.50 4.32
CA SER A 198 -36.03 11.18 5.64
C SER A 198 -35.97 12.39 6.57
N SER A 199 -36.76 12.37 7.66
CA SER A 199 -36.63 13.37 8.73
C SER A 199 -35.22 13.39 9.33
N GLU A 200 -34.88 14.47 10.03
CA GLU A 200 -33.66 14.56 10.81
C GLU A 200 -33.60 13.45 11.89
N ALA A 201 -32.42 12.91 12.17
CA ALA A 201 -32.16 12.01 13.28
C ALA A 201 -32.39 12.70 14.62
N THR A 202 -32.69 11.93 15.68
CA THR A 202 -32.71 12.51 17.04
C THR A 202 -31.32 13.06 17.40
N PRO A 203 -31.24 14.03 18.32
CA PRO A 203 -29.94 14.54 18.79
C PRO A 203 -29.01 13.45 19.32
N ALA A 204 -29.56 12.42 19.97
CA ALA A 204 -28.79 11.28 20.47
C ALA A 204 -28.25 10.40 19.35
N GLU A 205 -29.08 10.07 18.36
CA GLU A 205 -28.68 9.29 17.19
C GLU A 205 -27.56 10.00 16.40
N TRP A 206 -27.75 11.31 16.15
CA TRP A 206 -26.74 12.09 15.40
C TRP A 206 -25.42 12.20 16.18
N LEU A 207 -25.46 12.53 17.48
CA LEU A 207 -24.26 12.67 18.31
C LEU A 207 -23.49 11.36 18.44
N ARG A 208 -24.21 10.23 18.66
CA ARG A 208 -23.60 8.91 18.70
C ARG A 208 -22.94 8.56 17.37
N ARG A 209 -23.62 8.76 16.25
CA ARG A 209 -23.12 8.49 14.90
C ARG A 209 -21.82 9.27 14.63
N VAL A 210 -21.86 10.59 14.78
CA VAL A 210 -20.72 11.44 14.47
C VAL A 210 -19.52 11.20 15.40
N SER A 211 -19.75 10.86 16.67
CA SER A 211 -18.68 10.52 17.61
C SER A 211 -17.98 9.23 17.21
N LEU A 212 -18.73 8.17 16.90
CA LEU A 212 -18.19 6.89 16.44
C LEU A 212 -17.48 7.03 15.09
N ASP A 213 -18.05 7.79 14.16
CA ASP A 213 -17.47 7.97 12.82
C ASP A 213 -16.14 8.73 12.85
N LEU A 214 -16.07 9.79 13.65
CA LEU A 214 -14.85 10.63 13.68
C LEU A 214 -13.78 10.14 14.64
N THR A 215 -14.16 9.48 15.76
CA THR A 215 -13.18 9.08 16.79
C THR A 215 -13.15 7.58 17.09
N GLY A 216 -14.12 6.81 16.59
CA GLY A 216 -14.27 5.39 16.92
C GLY A 216 -14.75 5.12 18.34
N LEU A 217 -15.16 6.16 19.09
CA LEU A 217 -15.59 6.07 20.47
C LEU A 217 -17.01 6.65 20.64
N PRO A 218 -17.83 6.08 21.53
CA PRO A 218 -19.16 6.62 21.84
C PRO A 218 -19.06 7.91 22.67
N PRO A 219 -20.01 8.84 22.53
CA PRO A 219 -20.10 9.99 23.40
C PRO A 219 -20.52 9.58 24.82
N THR A 220 -20.23 10.44 25.79
CA THR A 220 -20.68 10.26 27.18
C THR A 220 -22.05 10.91 27.39
N PRO A 221 -22.79 10.53 28.44
CA PRO A 221 -24.03 11.25 28.83
C PRO A 221 -23.81 12.75 29.08
N ARG A 222 -22.59 13.15 29.54
CA ARG A 222 -22.22 14.55 29.70
C ARG A 222 -22.09 15.25 28.36
N ASP A 223 -21.41 14.65 27.40
CA ASP A 223 -21.30 15.20 26.03
C ASP A 223 -22.69 15.44 25.44
N TYR A 224 -23.65 14.53 25.72
CA TYR A 224 -25.04 14.67 25.26
C TYR A 224 -25.76 15.80 25.94
N ALA A 225 -25.66 15.93 27.26
CA ALA A 225 -26.26 17.02 28.02
C ALA A 225 -25.72 18.40 27.59
N ASP A 226 -24.41 18.50 27.42
CA ASP A 226 -23.72 19.71 26.95
C ASP A 226 -24.17 20.07 25.51
N TYR A 227 -24.30 19.08 24.63
CA TYR A 227 -24.80 19.27 23.26
C TYR A 227 -26.25 19.75 23.23
N LEU A 228 -27.15 19.18 24.07
CA LEU A 228 -28.54 19.59 24.15
C LEU A 228 -28.69 21.05 24.66
N ALA A 229 -27.91 21.42 25.68
CA ALA A 229 -27.88 22.77 26.21
C ALA A 229 -27.40 23.80 25.18
N ASP A 230 -26.41 23.42 24.37
CA ASP A 230 -25.87 24.25 23.28
C ASP A 230 -26.85 24.34 22.10
N ARG A 231 -27.42 23.20 21.68
CA ARG A 231 -28.42 23.10 20.61
C ARG A 231 -29.67 23.94 20.89
N ALA A 232 -30.07 24.06 22.16
CA ALA A 232 -31.22 24.91 22.54
C ALA A 232 -30.99 26.39 22.24
N LYS A 233 -29.74 26.85 22.16
CA LYS A 233 -29.37 28.24 21.88
C LYS A 233 -29.11 28.47 20.38
N ASP A 234 -28.41 27.57 19.76
CA ASP A 234 -27.93 27.64 18.36
C ASP A 234 -27.82 26.23 17.78
N PRO A 235 -28.86 25.69 17.14
CA PRO A 235 -28.88 24.31 16.66
C PRO A 235 -27.77 23.98 15.67
N ARG A 236 -27.46 24.89 14.74
CA ARG A 236 -26.45 24.65 13.70
C ARG A 236 -25.04 24.79 14.27
N GLY A 237 -24.76 25.88 14.97
CA GLY A 237 -23.46 26.10 15.58
C GLY A 237 -23.12 25.03 16.64
N ALA A 238 -24.10 24.44 17.33
CA ALA A 238 -23.86 23.32 18.24
C ALA A 238 -23.35 22.07 17.49
N GLN A 239 -23.91 21.77 16.31
CA GLN A 239 -23.38 20.68 15.47
C GLN A 239 -21.95 20.97 15.01
N GLU A 240 -21.67 22.18 14.56
CA GLU A 240 -20.33 22.58 14.12
C GLU A 240 -19.30 22.46 15.24
N ARG A 241 -19.62 22.97 16.44
CA ARG A 241 -18.73 22.86 17.62
C ARG A 241 -18.44 21.41 18.02
N VAL A 242 -19.44 20.52 17.93
CA VAL A 242 -19.25 19.08 18.19
C VAL A 242 -18.32 18.48 17.14
N VAL A 243 -18.57 18.71 15.86
CA VAL A 243 -17.73 18.18 14.76
C VAL A 243 -16.30 18.69 14.89
N ASP A 244 -16.11 20.00 15.11
CA ASP A 244 -14.78 20.60 15.23
C ASP A 244 -14.00 20.04 16.45
N ARG A 245 -14.68 19.83 17.58
CA ARG A 245 -14.09 19.19 18.78
C ARG A 245 -13.67 17.74 18.51
N LEU A 246 -14.50 16.96 17.80
CA LEU A 246 -14.20 15.57 17.48
C LEU A 246 -13.05 15.45 16.47
N LEU A 247 -12.98 16.33 15.47
CA LEU A 247 -11.88 16.40 14.51
C LEU A 247 -10.54 16.83 15.15
N ALA A 248 -10.60 17.62 16.25
CA ALA A 248 -9.43 18.01 17.02
C ALA A 248 -8.98 16.94 18.04
N SER A 249 -9.79 15.92 18.28
CA SER A 249 -9.49 14.86 19.25
C SER A 249 -8.30 14.01 18.82
N PRO A 250 -7.38 13.63 19.75
CA PRO A 250 -6.30 12.68 19.43
C PRO A 250 -6.81 11.30 18.98
N ASN A 251 -8.02 10.93 19.35
CA ASN A 251 -8.67 9.67 18.94
C ASN A 251 -9.06 9.65 17.46
N PHE A 252 -9.09 10.82 16.80
CA PHE A 252 -9.34 10.93 15.35
C PHE A 252 -8.32 10.14 14.54
N GLY A 253 -7.03 10.36 14.81
CA GLY A 253 -5.96 9.67 14.08
C GLY A 253 -5.99 8.15 14.29
N GLU A 254 -6.33 7.67 15.49
CA GLU A 254 -6.47 6.23 15.77
C GLU A 254 -7.62 5.59 14.96
N ARG A 255 -8.75 6.30 14.85
CA ARG A 255 -9.89 5.82 14.04
C ARG A 255 -9.57 5.76 12.56
N TRP A 256 -8.99 6.83 12.00
CA TRP A 256 -8.75 6.94 10.55
C TRP A 256 -7.50 6.20 10.10
N ALA A 257 -6.51 6.04 10.97
CA ALA A 257 -5.37 5.16 10.71
C ALA A 257 -5.79 3.70 10.53
N ALA A 258 -6.77 3.18 11.29
CA ALA A 258 -7.21 1.79 11.18
C ALA A 258 -7.63 1.41 9.74
N LEU A 259 -8.31 2.33 9.03
CA LEU A 259 -8.69 2.14 7.62
C LEU A 259 -7.47 2.13 6.69
N TRP A 260 -6.50 2.99 6.96
CA TRP A 260 -5.27 3.03 6.17
C TRP A 260 -4.40 1.80 6.38
N LEU A 261 -4.42 1.23 7.60
CA LEU A 261 -3.69 -0.01 7.91
C LEU A 261 -4.20 -1.22 7.12
N ASP A 262 -5.51 -1.29 6.79
CA ASP A 262 -6.07 -2.32 5.92
C ASP A 262 -5.56 -2.19 4.47
N LEU A 263 -5.55 -0.97 3.93
CA LEU A 263 -4.98 -0.69 2.62
C LEU A 263 -3.48 -0.98 2.56
N ALA A 264 -2.77 -0.68 3.64
CA ALA A 264 -1.34 -0.90 3.77
C ALA A 264 -0.95 -2.35 4.07
N ARG A 265 -1.88 -3.26 4.33
CA ARG A 265 -1.61 -4.64 4.75
C ARG A 265 -0.79 -4.73 6.03
N TYR A 266 -0.98 -3.74 6.95
CA TYR A 266 -0.19 -3.66 8.19
C TYR A 266 -0.30 -4.95 9.02
N SER A 267 0.85 -5.47 9.42
CA SER A 267 0.93 -6.55 10.40
C SER A 267 2.24 -6.45 11.19
N ASP A 268 2.22 -6.89 12.43
CA ASP A 268 3.40 -6.97 13.29
C ASP A 268 4.24 -8.24 12.98
N THR A 269 3.94 -8.94 11.88
CA THR A 269 4.60 -10.18 11.46
C THR A 269 4.94 -10.20 9.97
N TYR A 270 5.81 -11.14 9.57
CA TYR A 270 6.28 -11.26 8.19
C TYR A 270 5.26 -11.87 7.23
N GLY A 271 4.42 -12.79 7.70
CA GLY A 271 3.52 -13.60 6.86
C GLY A 271 4.10 -14.95 6.48
N PHE A 272 3.44 -15.64 5.53
CA PHE A 272 3.67 -17.04 5.18
C PHE A 272 3.50 -17.98 6.38
N GLU A 273 4.04 -19.20 6.35
CA GLU A 273 3.79 -20.20 7.40
C GLU A 273 4.49 -19.88 8.72
N LYS A 274 5.78 -19.53 8.70
CA LYS A 274 6.54 -19.19 9.91
C LYS A 274 6.03 -17.94 10.59
N ASP A 275 5.76 -16.93 9.81
CA ASP A 275 5.18 -15.67 10.24
C ASP A 275 5.77 -15.10 11.54
N PRO A 276 7.10 -14.92 11.65
CA PRO A 276 7.72 -14.37 12.84
C PRO A 276 7.42 -12.87 12.99
N GLY A 277 7.57 -12.37 14.21
CA GLY A 277 7.35 -10.95 14.52
C GLY A 277 8.35 -10.01 13.84
N ARG A 278 7.91 -8.78 13.52
CA ARG A 278 8.72 -7.67 12.98
C ARG A 278 8.44 -6.36 13.70
N ASP A 279 9.42 -5.47 13.70
CA ASP A 279 9.31 -4.13 14.32
C ASP A 279 8.88 -3.08 13.29
N ILE A 280 7.60 -3.04 12.95
CA ILE A 280 7.03 -2.04 12.01
C ILE A 280 6.03 -1.08 12.68
N TRP A 281 5.69 -1.29 13.95
CA TRP A 281 4.76 -0.48 14.71
C TRP A 281 5.07 1.04 14.73
N PRO A 282 6.34 1.52 14.64
CA PRO A 282 6.59 2.96 14.57
C PRO A 282 5.95 3.63 13.35
N TRP A 283 5.79 2.89 12.23
CA TRP A 283 5.08 3.39 11.05
C TRP A 283 3.57 3.52 11.31
N ARG A 284 2.92 2.57 12.01
CA ARG A 284 1.52 2.74 12.46
C ARG A 284 1.35 4.02 13.28
N ASP A 285 2.26 4.28 14.20
CA ASP A 285 2.25 5.47 15.04
C ASP A 285 2.47 6.76 14.21
N TRP A 286 3.30 6.69 13.15
CA TRP A 286 3.45 7.77 12.18
C TRP A 286 2.13 8.06 11.45
N VAL A 287 1.42 7.04 10.97
CA VAL A 287 0.12 7.19 10.31
C VAL A 287 -0.89 7.88 11.23
N ILE A 288 -0.97 7.46 12.51
CA ILE A 288 -1.86 8.08 13.51
C ILE A 288 -1.51 9.58 13.68
N ARG A 289 -0.22 9.91 13.81
CA ARG A 289 0.22 11.31 13.93
C ARG A 289 -0.11 12.12 12.68
N ALA A 290 0.07 11.56 11.49
CA ALA A 290 -0.22 12.22 10.23
C ALA A 290 -1.70 12.59 10.09
N PHE A 291 -2.62 11.68 10.42
CA PHE A 291 -4.05 11.97 10.44
C PHE A 291 -4.43 13.00 11.52
N ASN A 292 -3.86 12.91 12.72
CA ASN A 292 -4.11 13.89 13.79
C ASN A 292 -3.66 15.30 13.40
N ALA A 293 -2.51 15.41 12.72
CA ALA A 293 -1.98 16.67 12.20
C ALA A 293 -2.72 17.19 10.95
N ASP A 294 -3.70 16.43 10.44
CA ASP A 294 -4.35 16.71 9.14
C ASP A 294 -3.33 16.92 8.02
N MET A 295 -2.29 16.05 7.98
CA MET A 295 -1.28 16.11 6.93
C MET A 295 -1.99 16.05 5.57
N PRO A 296 -1.75 17.02 4.66
CA PRO A 296 -2.34 16.99 3.33
C PRO A 296 -2.11 15.63 2.66
N PHE A 297 -3.15 15.04 2.10
CA PHE A 297 -3.06 13.66 1.60
C PHE A 297 -2.09 13.50 0.42
N ASP A 298 -1.82 14.56 -0.33
CA ASP A 298 -0.74 14.60 -1.32
C ASP A 298 0.63 14.41 -0.66
N GLN A 299 0.93 15.13 0.42
CA GLN A 299 2.17 14.99 1.19
C GLN A 299 2.26 13.62 1.87
N PHE A 300 1.16 13.15 2.43
CA PHE A 300 1.05 11.82 3.01
C PHE A 300 1.36 10.71 1.98
N THR A 301 0.89 10.88 0.74
CA THR A 301 1.16 9.96 -0.37
C THR A 301 2.63 10.00 -0.81
N ILE A 302 3.16 11.19 -1.08
CA ILE A 302 4.54 11.36 -1.57
C ILE A 302 5.55 10.76 -0.57
N ARG A 303 5.38 11.02 0.74
CA ARG A 303 6.28 10.52 1.78
C ARG A 303 6.26 8.99 1.88
N GLN A 304 5.09 8.35 1.76
CA GLN A 304 4.98 6.90 1.80
C GLN A 304 5.55 6.20 0.57
N LEU A 305 5.41 6.80 -0.60
CA LEU A 305 5.87 6.19 -1.84
C LEU A 305 7.33 6.51 -2.18
N ALA A 306 7.82 7.68 -1.79
CA ALA A 306 9.13 8.18 -2.22
C ALA A 306 9.81 9.10 -1.20
N GLY A 307 9.57 8.91 0.11
CA GLY A 307 10.17 9.73 1.17
C GLY A 307 11.69 9.70 1.18
N ASP A 308 12.30 8.58 0.75
CA ASP A 308 13.75 8.41 0.60
C ASP A 308 14.34 9.18 -0.58
N GLN A 309 13.53 9.66 -1.53
CA GLN A 309 13.95 10.43 -2.71
C GLN A 309 13.71 11.94 -2.56
N LEU A 310 13.28 12.41 -1.39
CA LEU A 310 13.20 13.83 -1.09
C LEU A 310 14.61 14.42 -0.96
N GLU A 311 14.75 15.69 -1.25
CA GLU A 311 16.06 16.36 -1.27
C GLU A 311 16.78 16.30 0.09
N HIS A 312 16.04 16.48 1.18
CA HIS A 312 16.52 16.39 2.56
C HIS A 312 15.55 15.57 3.40
N PRO A 313 15.58 14.23 3.28
CA PRO A 313 14.60 13.39 3.95
C PRO A 313 14.79 13.39 5.47
N THR A 314 13.75 13.71 6.21
CA THR A 314 13.68 13.60 7.67
C THR A 314 13.49 12.14 8.10
N ALA A 315 13.64 11.88 9.40
CA ALA A 315 13.34 10.56 9.98
C ALA A 315 11.88 10.14 9.69
N ASP A 316 10.93 11.07 9.77
CA ASP A 316 9.51 10.79 9.48
C ASP A 316 9.28 10.52 7.98
N ASP A 317 10.03 11.14 7.06
CA ASP A 317 9.94 10.85 5.63
C ASP A 317 10.40 9.43 5.29
N LEU A 318 11.51 9.00 5.91
CA LEU A 318 12.02 7.64 5.74
C LEU A 318 11.13 6.60 6.43
N LEU A 319 10.62 6.91 7.62
CA LEU A 319 9.67 6.05 8.34
C LEU A 319 8.39 5.84 7.52
N ALA A 320 7.90 6.89 6.84
CA ALA A 320 6.71 6.81 5.98
C ALA A 320 6.85 5.74 4.89
N THR A 321 8.07 5.53 4.34
CA THR A 321 8.32 4.55 3.29
C THR A 321 8.07 3.09 3.72
N ALA A 322 7.95 2.83 5.02
CA ALA A 322 7.59 1.52 5.54
C ALA A 322 6.20 1.04 5.10
N PHE A 323 5.36 1.91 4.51
CA PHE A 323 4.14 1.52 3.81
C PHE A 323 4.38 0.34 2.84
N HIS A 324 5.41 0.43 2.02
CA HIS A 324 5.78 -0.63 1.08
C HIS A 324 6.63 -1.74 1.68
N ARG A 325 6.96 -1.66 2.97
CA ARG A 325 7.61 -2.74 3.72
C ARG A 325 6.63 -3.59 4.53
N ASN A 326 5.32 -3.26 4.47
CA ASN A 326 4.25 -4.14 4.96
C ASN A 326 3.99 -5.36 4.04
N THR A 327 4.68 -5.49 2.92
CA THR A 327 4.70 -6.72 2.12
C THR A 327 5.11 -7.91 2.96
N GLN A 328 4.61 -9.09 2.61
CA GLN A 328 5.05 -10.33 3.23
C GLN A 328 6.51 -10.62 2.84
N ASN A 329 7.28 -11.18 3.77
CA ASN A 329 8.63 -11.73 3.56
C ASN A 329 8.60 -13.22 3.85
N ASN A 330 9.15 -14.05 2.96
CA ASN A 330 9.22 -15.48 3.19
C ASN A 330 10.49 -15.84 3.96
N THR A 331 10.32 -16.51 5.09
CA THR A 331 11.43 -17.02 5.93
C THR A 331 11.47 -18.55 5.97
N GLU A 332 10.73 -19.21 5.08
CA GLU A 332 10.68 -20.67 4.98
C GLU A 332 11.99 -21.26 4.47
N GLY A 333 12.23 -22.53 4.80
CA GLY A 333 13.35 -23.26 4.26
C GLY A 333 13.12 -23.71 2.81
N GLY A 334 14.14 -23.58 1.97
CA GLY A 334 14.09 -24.04 0.57
C GLY A 334 13.39 -23.10 -0.41
N THR A 335 13.19 -21.85 -0.01
CA THR A 335 12.61 -20.80 -0.88
C THR A 335 13.67 -20.09 -1.71
N ASP A 336 13.27 -19.50 -2.84
CA ASP A 336 14.10 -18.67 -3.71
C ASP A 336 13.89 -17.19 -3.35
N ASP A 337 14.91 -16.55 -2.78
CA ASP A 337 14.85 -15.14 -2.33
C ASP A 337 14.41 -14.19 -3.46
N GLU A 338 14.86 -14.41 -4.70
CA GLU A 338 14.48 -13.56 -5.85
C GLU A 338 13.04 -13.79 -6.29
N GLU A 339 12.49 -14.98 -6.07
CA GLU A 339 11.07 -15.24 -6.30
C GLU A 339 10.19 -14.41 -5.36
N TYR A 340 10.45 -14.50 -4.07
CA TYR A 340 9.65 -13.79 -3.08
C TYR A 340 9.90 -12.27 -3.10
N ARG A 341 11.12 -11.83 -3.45
CA ARG A 341 11.36 -10.43 -3.75
C ARG A 341 10.52 -9.94 -4.95
N THR A 342 10.40 -10.76 -5.98
CA THR A 342 9.55 -10.47 -7.16
C THR A 342 8.07 -10.41 -6.75
N VAL A 343 7.62 -11.34 -5.92
CA VAL A 343 6.26 -11.33 -5.33
C VAL A 343 6.03 -10.02 -4.56
N ALA A 344 6.99 -9.58 -3.75
CA ALA A 344 6.91 -8.33 -3.02
C ALA A 344 6.83 -7.09 -3.94
N VAL A 345 7.56 -7.07 -5.06
CA VAL A 345 7.45 -6.01 -6.08
C VAL A 345 6.05 -5.97 -6.69
N HIS A 346 5.49 -7.12 -7.06
CA HIS A 346 4.13 -7.22 -7.61
C HIS A 346 3.07 -6.79 -6.59
N ASP A 347 3.22 -7.18 -5.33
CA ASP A 347 2.34 -6.74 -4.25
C ASP A 347 2.36 -5.21 -4.08
N ARG A 348 3.53 -4.55 -4.16
CA ARG A 348 3.65 -3.09 -4.11
C ARG A 348 2.94 -2.41 -5.27
N VAL A 349 3.09 -2.95 -6.48
CA VAL A 349 2.37 -2.48 -7.68
C VAL A 349 0.86 -2.55 -7.45
N ASN A 350 0.36 -3.73 -7.09
CA ASN A 350 -1.06 -3.99 -6.93
C ASN A 350 -1.64 -3.15 -5.78
N THR A 351 -0.91 -3.02 -4.67
CA THR A 351 -1.31 -2.18 -3.54
C THR A 351 -1.38 -0.70 -3.91
N THR A 352 -0.39 -0.18 -4.65
CA THR A 352 -0.40 1.22 -5.11
C THR A 352 -1.62 1.49 -5.98
N TRP A 353 -1.91 0.59 -6.92
CA TRP A 353 -3.06 0.76 -7.80
C TRP A 353 -4.39 0.61 -7.07
N THR A 354 -4.53 -0.36 -6.19
CA THR A 354 -5.74 -0.52 -5.36
C THR A 354 -5.93 0.68 -4.44
N ALA A 355 -4.87 1.14 -3.77
CA ALA A 355 -4.97 2.20 -2.77
C ALA A 355 -5.26 3.58 -3.37
N TRP A 356 -4.67 3.94 -4.51
CA TRP A 356 -4.81 5.29 -5.08
C TRP A 356 -5.60 5.36 -6.37
N GLN A 357 -5.67 4.28 -7.14
CA GLN A 357 -6.33 4.25 -8.44
C GLN A 357 -7.61 3.39 -8.46
N ALA A 358 -7.83 2.54 -7.46
CA ALA A 358 -8.98 1.63 -7.37
C ALA A 358 -9.25 0.95 -8.72
N THR A 359 -8.26 0.25 -9.28
CA THR A 359 -8.40 -0.53 -10.52
C THR A 359 -7.71 -1.87 -10.40
N THR A 360 -8.21 -2.87 -11.09
CA THR A 360 -7.73 -4.27 -11.07
C THR A 360 -6.44 -4.46 -11.90
N PHE A 361 -5.46 -3.58 -11.68
CA PHE A 361 -4.20 -3.51 -12.44
C PHE A 361 -3.39 -4.82 -12.43
N GLY A 362 -3.51 -5.61 -11.38
CA GLY A 362 -2.85 -6.91 -11.22
C GLY A 362 -3.18 -7.92 -12.33
N CYS A 363 -4.32 -7.80 -13.02
CA CYS A 363 -4.65 -8.60 -14.20
C CYS A 363 -3.60 -8.46 -15.30
N ALA A 364 -2.96 -7.28 -15.40
CA ALA A 364 -1.95 -7.01 -16.41
C ALA A 364 -0.56 -7.63 -16.12
N GLN A 365 -0.37 -8.27 -14.97
CA GLN A 365 0.86 -9.02 -14.65
C GLN A 365 1.13 -10.16 -15.64
N CYS A 366 0.09 -10.91 -16.05
CA CYS A 366 0.25 -12.13 -16.87
C CYS A 366 -0.11 -11.91 -18.35
N HIS A 367 -0.97 -10.94 -18.66
CA HIS A 367 -1.50 -10.65 -19.99
C HIS A 367 -2.03 -9.20 -20.04
N ALA A 368 -2.42 -8.69 -21.19
CA ALA A 368 -3.12 -7.40 -21.26
C ALA A 368 -4.43 -7.45 -20.44
N HIS A 369 -4.81 -6.33 -19.82
CA HIS A 369 -6.05 -6.28 -19.00
C HIS A 369 -7.27 -6.73 -19.81
N PRO A 370 -8.19 -7.56 -19.26
CA PRO A 370 -9.27 -8.13 -20.03
C PRO A 370 -10.31 -7.11 -20.51
N TYR A 371 -10.57 -6.06 -19.75
CA TYR A 371 -11.67 -5.11 -19.97
C TYR A 371 -11.22 -3.66 -20.21
N ASP A 372 -10.10 -3.27 -19.63
CA ASP A 372 -9.53 -1.94 -19.77
C ASP A 372 -8.31 -1.94 -20.71
N PRO A 373 -8.04 -0.87 -21.46
CA PRO A 373 -6.95 -0.84 -22.44
C PRO A 373 -5.57 -0.63 -21.77
N ILE A 374 -5.19 -1.59 -20.91
CA ILE A 374 -3.92 -1.63 -20.18
C ILE A 374 -3.08 -2.80 -20.72
N PRO A 375 -2.00 -2.52 -21.49
CA PRO A 375 -1.08 -3.54 -21.96
C PRO A 375 -0.27 -4.17 -20.82
N GLN A 376 0.11 -5.44 -20.95
CA GLN A 376 1.02 -6.09 -20.00
C GLN A 376 2.33 -5.32 -19.80
N ARG A 377 2.86 -4.74 -20.87
CA ARG A 377 4.08 -3.93 -20.85
C ARG A 377 4.00 -2.77 -19.85
N ASP A 378 2.85 -2.09 -19.77
CA ASP A 378 2.65 -0.95 -18.85
C ASP A 378 2.69 -1.40 -17.38
N TYR A 379 2.25 -2.63 -17.06
CA TYR A 379 2.40 -3.21 -15.73
C TYR A 379 3.86 -3.31 -15.31
N TYR A 380 4.74 -3.84 -16.20
CA TYR A 380 6.16 -3.99 -15.88
C TYR A 380 6.92 -2.66 -15.91
N ARG A 381 6.50 -1.71 -16.72
CA ARG A 381 7.02 -0.33 -16.64
C ARG A 381 6.72 0.31 -15.28
N PHE A 382 5.53 0.06 -14.73
CA PHE A 382 5.18 0.52 -13.39
C PHE A 382 5.90 -0.28 -12.29
N ALA A 383 6.06 -1.59 -12.47
CA ALA A 383 6.82 -2.44 -11.57
C ALA A 383 8.29 -2.01 -11.44
N ALA A 384 8.88 -1.42 -12.49
CA ALA A 384 10.24 -0.92 -12.47
C ALA A 384 10.50 0.14 -11.38
N PHE A 385 9.49 0.92 -10.95
CA PHE A 385 9.60 1.86 -9.82
C PHE A 385 9.94 1.16 -8.50
N PHE A 386 9.49 -0.08 -8.31
CA PHE A 386 9.67 -0.86 -7.09
C PHE A 386 10.71 -1.98 -7.23
N ASN A 387 11.12 -2.30 -8.44
CA ASN A 387 12.16 -3.30 -8.69
C ASN A 387 13.56 -2.78 -8.32
N ASN A 388 13.78 -1.47 -8.42
CA ASN A 388 15.05 -0.84 -8.10
C ASN A 388 15.20 -0.42 -6.64
N THR A 389 14.59 -1.13 -5.72
CA THR A 389 14.75 -0.91 -4.27
C THR A 389 15.78 -1.86 -3.67
N GLU A 390 16.38 -1.47 -2.54
CA GLU A 390 17.49 -2.24 -1.93
C GLU A 390 17.07 -3.54 -1.28
N ASP A 391 15.81 -3.66 -0.92
CA ASP A 391 15.32 -4.82 -0.20
C ASP A 391 15.56 -6.12 -0.94
N CYS A 392 15.77 -7.14 -0.15
CA CYS A 392 15.89 -8.54 -0.52
C CYS A 392 15.01 -9.35 0.42
N ASP A 393 14.45 -10.44 -0.04
CA ASP A 393 13.61 -11.32 0.77
C ASP A 393 14.49 -12.17 1.69
N GLN A 394 14.88 -11.59 2.83
CA GLN A 394 15.76 -12.22 3.83
C GLN A 394 15.23 -12.02 5.24
N ASN A 395 15.64 -12.90 6.14
CA ASN A 395 15.16 -12.95 7.51
C ASN A 395 15.44 -11.70 8.35
N ASP A 396 16.33 -10.81 7.92
CA ASP A 396 16.65 -9.58 8.62
C ASP A 396 15.83 -8.37 8.19
N ASP A 397 14.92 -8.53 7.22
CA ASP A 397 14.02 -7.48 6.68
C ASP A 397 14.80 -6.24 6.18
N PHE A 398 15.96 -6.47 5.57
CA PHE A 398 16.84 -5.42 5.04
C PHE A 398 16.18 -4.58 3.93
N PRO A 399 16.42 -3.25 3.84
CA PRO A 399 17.18 -2.40 4.76
C PRO A 399 16.33 -1.93 5.96
N ARG A 400 16.98 -1.82 7.12
CA ARG A 400 16.37 -1.28 8.34
C ARG A 400 17.16 -0.08 8.84
N LEU A 401 16.48 0.98 9.23
CA LEU A 401 17.07 2.13 9.92
C LEU A 401 16.73 2.13 11.41
N LEU A 402 17.69 2.58 12.22
CA LEU A 402 17.49 2.79 13.64
C LEU A 402 16.77 4.12 13.87
N PHE A 403 15.60 4.07 14.48
CA PHE A 403 14.86 5.24 14.95
C PHE A 403 15.04 5.35 16.46
N ALA A 404 15.71 6.42 16.91
CA ALA A 404 15.99 6.62 18.32
C ALA A 404 14.71 6.65 19.16
N LYS A 405 14.76 6.08 20.35
CA LYS A 405 13.66 6.13 21.34
C LYS A 405 13.33 7.58 21.71
N ASP A 406 14.36 8.40 21.90
CA ASP A 406 14.21 9.84 22.10
C ASP A 406 13.83 10.52 20.77
N ALA A 407 12.64 11.11 20.73
CA ALA A 407 12.09 11.76 19.54
C ALA A 407 12.96 12.95 19.05
N SER A 408 13.60 13.69 19.98
CA SER A 408 14.44 14.84 19.65
C SER A 408 15.74 14.47 18.91
N ARG A 409 16.14 13.20 18.98
CA ARG A 409 17.37 12.68 18.36
C ARG A 409 17.11 11.94 17.05
N ARG A 410 15.86 11.69 16.69
CA ARG A 410 15.52 10.81 15.53
C ARG A 410 16.13 11.31 14.24
N ASP A 411 15.96 12.59 13.91
CA ASP A 411 16.48 13.16 12.66
C ASP A 411 18.01 13.07 12.61
N ALA A 412 18.70 13.44 13.69
CA ALA A 412 20.16 13.37 13.75
C ALA A 412 20.70 11.93 13.64
N VAL A 413 20.01 10.96 14.23
CA VAL A 413 20.40 9.54 14.15
C VAL A 413 20.17 8.99 12.76
N VAL A 414 19.08 9.36 12.09
CA VAL A 414 18.81 8.95 10.71
C VAL A 414 19.77 9.62 9.74
N GLU A 415 20.00 10.91 9.87
CA GLU A 415 21.02 11.64 9.08
C GLU A 415 22.41 11.01 9.21
N GLN A 416 22.81 10.62 10.43
CA GLN A 416 24.07 9.91 10.66
C GLN A 416 24.14 8.59 9.89
N GLN A 417 23.06 7.81 9.86
CA GLN A 417 22.99 6.56 9.09
C GLN A 417 23.07 6.79 7.58
N LEU A 418 22.39 7.82 7.07
CA LEU A 418 22.50 8.21 5.65
C LEU A 418 23.92 8.68 5.29
N ARG A 419 24.57 9.43 6.20
CA ARG A 419 25.94 9.87 6.03
C ARG A 419 26.91 8.68 6.04
N ILE A 420 26.72 7.69 6.91
CA ILE A 420 27.50 6.43 6.88
C ILE A 420 27.36 5.76 5.52
N ARG A 421 26.12 5.63 5.01
CA ARG A 421 25.85 5.04 3.70
C ARG A 421 26.57 5.79 2.57
N SER A 422 26.42 7.12 2.51
CA SER A 422 27.06 7.95 1.49
C SER A 422 28.60 7.89 1.57
N LEU A 423 29.15 7.90 2.79
CA LEU A 423 30.60 7.81 2.99
C LEU A 423 31.15 6.44 2.56
N ARG A 424 30.45 5.36 2.88
CA ARG A 424 30.83 4.01 2.42
C ARG A 424 30.89 3.92 0.89
N GLU A 425 29.85 4.44 0.22
CA GLU A 425 29.83 4.47 -1.25
C GLU A 425 30.96 5.33 -1.80
N ALA A 426 31.22 6.51 -1.26
CA ALA A 426 32.32 7.38 -1.67
C ALA A 426 33.70 6.72 -1.46
N ILE A 427 33.90 6.06 -0.33
CA ILE A 427 35.10 5.27 -0.03
C ILE A 427 35.30 4.19 -1.11
N ASN A 428 34.27 3.42 -1.44
CA ASN A 428 34.35 2.35 -2.42
C ASN A 428 34.61 2.88 -3.84
N GLN A 429 33.90 3.94 -4.25
CA GLN A 429 34.05 4.54 -5.59
C GLN A 429 35.47 5.11 -5.81
N ARG A 430 36.05 5.76 -4.80
CA ARG A 430 37.45 6.21 -4.86
C ARG A 430 38.41 5.03 -4.97
N GLY A 431 38.15 3.93 -4.26
CA GLY A 431 38.90 2.67 -4.42
C GLY A 431 38.79 2.12 -5.81
N LEU A 432 37.60 2.03 -6.40
CA LEU A 432 37.44 1.57 -7.80
C LEU A 432 38.13 2.47 -8.80
N ALA A 433 38.12 3.78 -8.60
CA ALA A 433 38.87 4.71 -9.44
C ALA A 433 40.42 4.46 -9.39
N ALA A 434 40.92 4.15 -8.19
CA ALA A 434 42.35 3.79 -8.04
C ALA A 434 42.69 2.46 -8.73
N LEU A 435 41.77 1.51 -8.75
CA LEU A 435 41.95 0.22 -9.42
C LEU A 435 41.92 0.32 -10.96
N ALA A 436 41.21 1.31 -11.53
CA ALA A 436 41.02 1.44 -12.98
C ALA A 436 42.35 1.56 -13.76
N GLY A 437 43.43 2.03 -13.12
CA GLY A 437 44.76 2.15 -13.72
C GLY A 437 45.66 0.93 -13.54
N VAL A 438 45.26 -0.10 -12.83
CA VAL A 438 46.07 -1.28 -12.50
C VAL A 438 45.92 -2.34 -13.59
N GLN A 439 47.00 -2.65 -14.31
CA GLN A 439 46.98 -3.57 -15.45
C GLN A 439 47.84 -4.83 -15.28
N ASP A 440 48.67 -4.92 -14.23
CA ASP A 440 49.59 -6.02 -13.96
C ASP A 440 49.05 -7.12 -13.06
N TRP A 441 47.75 -7.37 -13.09
CA TRP A 441 47.14 -8.47 -12.36
C TRP A 441 47.64 -9.81 -12.89
N ARG A 442 48.33 -10.57 -12.00
CA ARG A 442 48.87 -11.89 -12.34
C ARG A 442 48.07 -12.97 -11.63
N ALA A 443 47.74 -14.03 -12.34
CA ALA A 443 47.11 -15.19 -11.71
C ALA A 443 47.97 -15.68 -10.53
N TRP A 444 47.40 -15.81 -9.35
CA TRP A 444 48.11 -16.20 -8.14
C TRP A 444 47.59 -17.59 -7.73
N ILE A 445 48.21 -18.62 -8.35
CA ILE A 445 47.75 -20.00 -8.27
C ILE A 445 48.22 -20.63 -6.97
N PRO A 446 47.34 -21.12 -6.09
CA PRO A 446 47.74 -21.82 -4.88
C PRO A 446 48.52 -23.10 -5.19
N THR A 447 49.55 -23.39 -4.39
CA THR A 447 50.26 -24.68 -4.42
C THR A 447 49.49 -25.76 -3.66
N GLU A 448 48.64 -25.34 -2.73
CA GLU A 448 47.75 -26.23 -1.96
C GLU A 448 46.45 -25.49 -1.61
N ALA A 449 45.32 -26.19 -1.63
CA ALA A 449 44.04 -25.68 -1.22
C ALA A 449 43.35 -26.70 -0.33
N LYS A 450 42.95 -26.30 0.88
CA LYS A 450 42.29 -27.12 1.87
C LYS A 450 40.91 -26.54 2.27
N ALA A 451 39.96 -27.39 2.56
CA ALA A 451 38.66 -27.02 3.15
C ALA A 451 38.47 -27.81 4.45
N SER A 452 37.95 -27.15 5.48
CA SER A 452 37.60 -27.82 6.74
C SER A 452 36.35 -28.69 6.61
N GLY A 453 35.62 -28.61 5.52
CA GLY A 453 34.46 -29.42 5.16
C GLY A 453 34.20 -29.38 3.66
N GLY A 454 33.79 -30.48 3.07
CA GLY A 454 33.74 -30.67 1.62
C GLY A 454 35.09 -30.87 0.99
N THR A 455 35.23 -30.56 -0.29
CA THR A 455 36.48 -30.62 -1.08
C THR A 455 36.76 -29.24 -1.72
N LEU A 456 38.02 -28.87 -1.82
CA LEU A 456 38.46 -27.70 -2.54
C LEU A 456 39.59 -28.11 -3.49
N THR A 457 39.38 -27.95 -4.78
CA THR A 457 40.34 -28.39 -5.84
C THR A 457 40.82 -27.20 -6.67
N ILE A 458 42.07 -27.28 -7.13
CA ILE A 458 42.67 -26.33 -8.04
C ILE A 458 42.51 -26.89 -9.47
N ALA A 459 41.72 -26.20 -10.30
CA ALA A 459 41.52 -26.58 -11.69
C ALA A 459 42.74 -26.20 -12.57
N PRO A 460 42.89 -26.79 -13.77
CA PRO A 460 44.03 -26.49 -14.67
C PRO A 460 44.11 -25.01 -15.10
N ASP A 461 43.00 -24.29 -15.07
CA ASP A 461 42.92 -22.84 -15.36
C ASP A 461 43.23 -21.96 -14.12
N GLY A 462 43.66 -22.58 -13.02
CA GLY A 462 43.95 -21.89 -11.75
C GLY A 462 42.74 -21.51 -10.89
N ARG A 463 41.54 -21.83 -11.34
CA ARG A 463 40.34 -21.61 -10.56
C ARG A 463 40.21 -22.62 -9.43
N LEU A 464 39.67 -22.15 -8.34
CA LEU A 464 39.33 -22.96 -7.17
C LEU A 464 37.89 -23.40 -7.26
N ARG A 465 37.64 -24.72 -7.13
CA ARG A 465 36.31 -25.30 -7.19
C ARG A 465 36.05 -26.11 -5.93
N ALA A 466 34.99 -25.74 -5.25
CA ALA A 466 34.51 -26.46 -4.09
C ALA A 466 33.42 -27.50 -4.48
N GLY A 467 33.45 -28.65 -3.81
CA GLY A 467 32.50 -29.75 -4.04
C GLY A 467 32.22 -30.56 -2.79
N GLY A 468 31.36 -31.57 -2.94
CA GLY A 468 30.90 -32.39 -1.83
C GLY A 468 29.89 -31.69 -0.93
N THR A 469 29.65 -32.23 0.26
CA THR A 469 28.77 -31.58 1.25
C THR A 469 29.49 -30.40 1.89
N LEU A 470 28.93 -29.20 1.71
CA LEU A 470 29.46 -27.96 2.22
C LEU A 470 28.67 -27.49 3.44
N PRO A 471 29.18 -27.65 4.68
CA PRO A 471 28.50 -27.22 5.90
C PRO A 471 28.45 -25.67 5.96
N ILE A 472 27.63 -25.14 6.88
CA ILE A 472 27.44 -23.67 7.06
C ILE A 472 28.77 -23.01 7.43
N LYS A 473 29.54 -23.63 8.34
CA LYS A 473 30.84 -23.11 8.78
C LYS A 473 31.94 -23.89 8.09
N VAL A 474 32.56 -23.26 7.10
CA VAL A 474 33.70 -23.82 6.35
C VAL A 474 34.84 -22.81 6.36
N VAL A 475 36.04 -23.30 6.53
CA VAL A 475 37.28 -22.51 6.38
C VAL A 475 38.06 -23.06 5.19
N TYR A 476 38.35 -22.19 4.24
CA TYR A 476 39.30 -22.49 3.16
C TYR A 476 40.66 -21.95 3.53
N THR A 477 41.66 -22.77 3.38
CA THR A 477 43.08 -22.40 3.55
C THR A 477 43.82 -22.61 2.22
N LEU A 478 44.36 -21.53 1.67
CA LEU A 478 45.09 -21.52 0.40
C LEU A 478 46.57 -21.24 0.71
N THR A 479 47.41 -22.19 0.37
CA THR A 479 48.87 -21.98 0.45
C THR A 479 49.38 -21.46 -0.91
N LEU A 480 50.00 -20.30 -0.91
CA LEU A 480 50.39 -19.56 -2.13
C LEU A 480 51.87 -19.22 -2.15
N PRO A 481 52.51 -19.17 -3.32
CA PRO A 481 53.89 -18.65 -3.42
C PRO A 481 53.93 -17.17 -3.03
N VAL A 482 55.05 -16.73 -2.44
CA VAL A 482 55.30 -15.32 -2.19
C VAL A 482 55.40 -14.57 -3.51
N VAL A 483 54.72 -13.44 -3.60
CA VAL A 483 54.93 -12.43 -4.65
C VAL A 483 55.66 -11.26 -4.00
N PRO A 484 57.02 -11.15 -4.22
CA PRO A 484 57.80 -10.08 -3.62
C PRO A 484 57.27 -8.71 -4.03
N GLY A 485 57.13 -7.81 -3.06
CA GLY A 485 56.59 -6.46 -3.31
C GLY A 485 55.10 -6.42 -3.61
N MET A 486 54.34 -7.51 -3.34
CA MET A 486 52.89 -7.52 -3.52
C MET A 486 52.22 -6.40 -2.69
N THR A 487 51.37 -5.63 -3.35
CA THR A 487 50.65 -4.48 -2.75
C THR A 487 49.18 -4.75 -2.57
N ALA A 488 48.61 -5.63 -3.40
CA ALA A 488 47.21 -6.05 -3.29
C ALA A 488 46.96 -7.42 -3.94
N PHE A 489 45.91 -8.07 -3.56
CA PHE A 489 45.40 -9.23 -4.25
C PHE A 489 43.90 -9.13 -4.45
N LYS A 490 43.38 -9.83 -5.47
CA LYS A 490 42.00 -9.82 -5.90
C LYS A 490 41.40 -11.22 -5.75
N VAL A 491 40.17 -11.28 -5.26
CA VAL A 491 39.33 -12.49 -5.23
C VAL A 491 38.21 -12.28 -6.24
N ASP A 492 38.20 -13.06 -7.31
CA ASP A 492 37.17 -13.06 -8.34
C ASP A 492 36.23 -14.25 -8.11
N LEU A 493 34.95 -13.97 -7.96
CA LEU A 493 33.87 -14.97 -7.83
C LEU A 493 33.20 -15.12 -9.20
N PHE A 494 32.95 -16.36 -9.60
CA PHE A 494 32.30 -16.69 -10.88
C PHE A 494 30.94 -17.37 -10.58
N PRO A 495 29.96 -17.19 -11.47
CA PRO A 495 28.73 -17.97 -11.39
C PRO A 495 29.05 -19.46 -11.31
N ASP A 496 28.28 -20.20 -10.53
CA ASP A 496 28.39 -21.63 -10.48
C ASP A 496 27.85 -22.21 -11.79
N ALA A 497 28.73 -22.88 -12.57
CA ALA A 497 28.40 -23.50 -13.85
C ALA A 497 27.67 -24.85 -13.69
N GLY A 498 27.45 -25.30 -12.42
CA GLY A 498 26.72 -26.49 -12.09
C GLY A 498 25.19 -26.29 -12.18
N ASP A 499 24.45 -27.22 -11.60
CA ASP A 499 22.99 -27.11 -11.53
C ASP A 499 22.61 -25.83 -10.73
N PRO A 500 21.96 -24.84 -11.35
CA PRO A 500 21.53 -23.63 -10.65
C PRO A 500 20.65 -23.91 -9.42
N LYS A 501 19.95 -25.07 -9.39
CA LYS A 501 19.15 -25.50 -8.25
C LYS A 501 19.99 -25.99 -7.07
N ALA A 502 21.25 -26.33 -7.29
CA ALA A 502 22.18 -26.76 -6.24
C ALA A 502 22.93 -25.58 -5.60
N ALA A 503 22.85 -24.36 -6.16
CA ALA A 503 23.45 -23.18 -5.59
C ALA A 503 22.61 -22.66 -4.41
N PRO A 504 23.23 -22.20 -3.31
CA PRO A 504 22.51 -21.54 -2.22
C PRO A 504 21.82 -20.27 -2.74
N GLU A 505 20.61 -20.00 -2.28
CA GLU A 505 19.80 -18.83 -2.66
C GLU A 505 20.50 -17.50 -2.39
N ARG A 506 21.29 -17.43 -1.31
CA ARG A 506 22.12 -16.27 -0.95
C ARG A 506 23.43 -16.19 -1.71
N GLY A 507 23.69 -17.16 -2.59
CA GLY A 507 24.89 -17.23 -3.40
C GLY A 507 26.12 -17.69 -2.63
N GLN A 508 27.28 -17.27 -3.15
CA GLN A 508 28.59 -17.55 -2.62
C GLN A 508 29.04 -16.37 -1.77
N ILE A 509 29.37 -16.57 -0.49
CA ILE A 509 29.74 -15.48 0.43
C ILE A 509 30.87 -15.96 1.34
N PHE A 510 31.94 -15.20 1.49
CA PHE A 510 32.88 -15.34 2.59
C PHE A 510 32.70 -14.21 3.58
N SER A 511 32.75 -14.53 4.87
CA SER A 511 32.46 -13.60 5.98
C SER A 511 33.71 -13.00 6.62
N LYS A 512 34.87 -13.63 6.41
CA LYS A 512 36.15 -13.16 6.94
C LYS A 512 37.30 -13.59 6.04
N LEU A 513 38.30 -12.72 5.92
CA LEU A 513 39.50 -12.97 5.18
C LEU A 513 40.70 -12.60 6.01
N LYS A 514 41.75 -13.48 6.01
CA LYS A 514 43.02 -13.24 6.66
C LYS A 514 44.14 -13.61 5.68
N LEU A 515 45.29 -12.92 5.78
CA LEU A 515 46.52 -13.27 5.09
C LEU A 515 47.63 -13.43 6.13
N ALA A 516 48.41 -14.50 6.00
CA ALA A 516 49.56 -14.74 6.89
C ALA A 516 50.80 -15.13 6.07
N LEU A 517 51.95 -14.71 6.54
CA LEU A 517 53.23 -15.16 6.08
C LEU A 517 53.64 -16.41 6.84
N VAL A 518 54.00 -17.46 6.14
CA VAL A 518 54.48 -18.71 6.68
C VAL A 518 56.00 -18.75 6.44
N PRO A 519 56.86 -18.46 7.44
CA PRO A 519 58.27 -18.49 7.29
C PRO A 519 58.83 -19.90 7.00
N PRO A 520 60.03 -20.02 6.38
CA PRO A 520 60.64 -21.31 6.17
C PRO A 520 61.11 -21.92 7.50
N GLY A 521 61.02 -23.25 7.64
CA GLY A 521 61.51 -24.03 8.77
C GLY A 521 60.42 -24.67 9.60
N GLU A 522 60.67 -25.90 10.15
CA GLU A 522 59.70 -26.60 11.03
C GLU A 522 59.53 -25.85 12.35
N GLY A 523 58.26 -25.60 12.73
CA GLY A 523 57.93 -24.95 13.98
C GLY A 523 57.90 -23.41 13.96
N ALA A 524 58.15 -22.76 12.81
CA ALA A 524 58.05 -21.30 12.67
C ALA A 524 56.55 -20.88 12.75
N SER A 525 56.24 -19.89 13.60
CA SER A 525 54.88 -19.39 13.73
C SER A 525 54.48 -18.49 12.56
N ASN A 526 53.25 -18.67 12.05
CA ASN A 526 52.68 -17.81 11.03
C ASN A 526 52.59 -16.36 11.52
N ARG A 527 52.97 -15.42 10.65
CA ARG A 527 52.92 -13.98 10.94
C ARG A 527 51.78 -13.34 10.16
N PRO A 528 50.80 -12.71 10.83
CA PRO A 528 49.74 -12.02 10.12
C PRO A 528 50.31 -10.91 9.25
N VAL A 529 49.81 -10.79 8.01
CA VAL A 529 50.10 -9.68 7.11
C VAL A 529 48.99 -8.65 7.28
N ALA A 530 49.38 -7.40 7.55
CA ALA A 530 48.41 -6.33 7.80
C ALA A 530 47.71 -5.94 6.48
N LEU A 531 46.37 -6.01 6.53
CA LEU A 531 45.47 -5.64 5.45
C LEU A 531 44.85 -4.29 5.76
N ARG A 532 44.87 -3.36 4.76
CA ARG A 532 44.41 -1.99 4.98
C ARG A 532 42.91 -1.83 4.69
N GLU A 533 42.47 -2.24 3.52
CA GLU A 533 41.06 -2.11 3.10
C GLU A 533 40.66 -3.16 2.06
N LEU A 534 39.38 -3.34 1.91
CA LEU A 534 38.76 -4.11 0.85
C LEU A 534 37.97 -3.15 -0.07
N ILE A 535 38.20 -3.26 -1.38
CA ILE A 535 37.47 -2.51 -2.40
C ILE A 535 36.61 -3.51 -3.16
N ALA A 536 35.28 -3.39 -3.06
CA ALA A 536 34.34 -4.23 -3.76
C ALA A 536 33.95 -3.64 -5.11
N ASP A 537 33.68 -4.47 -6.11
CA ASP A 537 33.18 -4.02 -7.40
C ASP A 537 31.87 -3.24 -7.29
N GLN A 538 31.04 -3.56 -6.28
CA GLN A 538 29.87 -2.78 -5.88
C GLN A 538 29.49 -3.10 -4.43
N LEU A 539 28.93 -2.11 -3.74
CA LEU A 539 28.29 -2.29 -2.44
C LEU A 539 26.82 -2.61 -2.67
N ALA A 540 26.40 -3.85 -2.40
CA ALA A 540 25.02 -4.28 -2.61
C ALA A 540 24.62 -5.40 -1.66
N GLY A 541 23.34 -5.41 -1.28
CA GLY A 541 22.78 -6.43 -0.42
C GLY A 541 23.03 -6.20 1.09
N PRO A 542 22.60 -7.14 1.93
CA PRO A 542 22.62 -7.00 3.39
C PRO A 542 24.01 -7.23 4.02
N HIS A 543 24.99 -7.68 3.24
CA HIS A 543 26.31 -8.01 3.75
C HIS A 543 27.27 -6.84 3.59
N ASP A 544 28.09 -6.62 4.63
CA ASP A 544 29.10 -5.57 4.64
C ASP A 544 30.48 -6.08 4.15
N PRO A 545 30.90 -5.70 2.92
CA PRO A 545 32.23 -6.10 2.44
C PRO A 545 33.37 -5.55 3.30
N PHE A 546 33.21 -4.37 3.89
CA PHE A 546 34.27 -3.75 4.70
C PHE A 546 34.53 -4.52 6.01
N GLY A 547 33.48 -5.09 6.59
CA GLY A 547 33.61 -5.91 7.80
C GLY A 547 34.34 -7.23 7.63
N VAL A 548 34.62 -7.66 6.38
CA VAL A 548 35.35 -8.91 6.09
C VAL A 548 36.77 -8.93 6.70
N LEU A 549 37.39 -7.76 6.79
CA LEU A 549 38.74 -7.62 7.40
C LEU A 549 38.72 -7.36 8.91
N GLU A 550 37.52 -7.15 9.49
CA GLU A 550 37.34 -6.83 10.90
C GLU A 550 37.09 -8.06 11.78
N SER A 551 37.27 -7.91 13.08
CA SER A 551 37.03 -9.01 14.03
C SER A 551 35.57 -9.41 14.12
N GLY A 552 34.64 -8.49 13.90
CA GLY A 552 33.19 -8.70 13.93
C GLY A 552 32.65 -9.47 12.74
N GLY A 553 33.42 -9.60 11.67
CA GLY A 553 33.01 -10.21 10.43
C GLY A 553 32.08 -9.31 9.60
N GLY A 554 31.95 -9.67 8.33
CA GLY A 554 31.11 -8.99 7.36
C GLY A 554 30.62 -9.97 6.30
N GLY A 555 30.59 -9.57 5.04
CA GLY A 555 30.32 -10.48 3.94
C GLY A 555 30.59 -9.85 2.59
N PHE A 556 31.36 -10.56 1.75
CA PHE A 556 31.43 -10.27 0.32
C PHE A 556 31.03 -11.51 -0.48
N GLY A 557 30.15 -11.33 -1.45
CA GLY A 557 29.66 -12.46 -2.22
C GLY A 557 28.90 -12.10 -3.48
N SER A 558 28.31 -13.12 -4.10
CA SER A 558 27.56 -12.98 -5.36
C SER A 558 26.16 -12.39 -5.21
N TYR A 559 25.50 -12.54 -4.04
CA TYR A 559 24.17 -11.97 -3.82
C TYR A 559 24.22 -10.43 -3.80
N PRO A 560 23.23 -9.71 -4.37
CA PRO A 560 22.07 -10.20 -5.12
C PRO A 560 22.28 -10.33 -6.64
N VAL A 561 23.52 -10.29 -7.14
CA VAL A 561 23.86 -10.43 -8.58
C VAL A 561 24.42 -11.83 -8.83
N MET A 562 23.53 -12.81 -8.92
CA MET A 562 23.91 -14.23 -9.02
C MET A 562 24.44 -14.67 -10.39
N SER A 563 24.06 -13.97 -11.46
CA SER A 563 24.35 -14.36 -12.84
C SER A 563 25.63 -13.76 -13.42
N GLY A 564 26.31 -12.91 -12.68
CA GLY A 564 27.53 -12.21 -13.13
C GLY A 564 28.75 -12.49 -12.23
N PRO A 565 29.96 -12.24 -12.72
CA PRO A 565 31.13 -12.29 -11.89
C PRO A 565 31.14 -11.14 -10.86
N ARG A 566 31.80 -11.37 -9.72
CA ARG A 566 32.00 -10.36 -8.67
C ARG A 566 33.48 -10.33 -8.31
N SER A 567 33.99 -9.15 -7.95
CA SER A 567 35.39 -8.98 -7.58
C SER A 567 35.56 -8.16 -6.30
N ALA A 568 36.46 -8.62 -5.44
CA ALA A 568 36.95 -7.86 -4.29
C ALA A 568 38.47 -7.77 -4.33
N VAL A 569 39.01 -6.56 -4.17
CA VAL A 569 40.45 -6.31 -4.06
C VAL A 569 40.78 -5.98 -2.62
N VAL A 570 41.75 -6.69 -2.07
CA VAL A 570 42.27 -6.45 -0.72
C VAL A 570 43.65 -5.78 -0.85
N VAL A 571 43.81 -4.60 -0.32
CA VAL A 571 45.02 -3.80 -0.31
C VAL A 571 45.79 -4.02 0.97
N LEU A 572 47.11 -4.31 0.87
CA LEU A 572 48.01 -4.47 2.00
C LEU A 572 48.33 -3.12 2.63
N GLU A 573 48.68 -3.13 3.91
CA GLU A 573 49.13 -1.91 4.63
C GLU A 573 50.49 -1.41 4.09
N GLN A 574 51.38 -2.34 3.76
CA GLN A 574 52.69 -2.09 3.18
C GLN A 574 52.96 -3.10 2.07
N PRO A 575 53.82 -2.78 1.06
CA PRO A 575 54.27 -3.80 0.14
C PRO A 575 54.88 -5.00 0.87
N LEU A 576 54.56 -6.19 0.40
CA LEU A 576 54.98 -7.43 1.07
C LEU A 576 56.52 -7.58 1.02
N ASP A 577 57.10 -7.64 2.22
CA ASP A 577 58.49 -8.07 2.44
C ASP A 577 58.48 -9.45 3.12
N ALA A 578 59.16 -10.40 2.48
CA ALA A 578 59.14 -11.79 2.96
C ALA A 578 60.48 -12.44 2.76
N PRO A 579 61.03 -13.18 3.77
CA PRO A 579 62.26 -13.97 3.65
C PRO A 579 62.15 -14.98 2.50
N GLU A 580 63.30 -15.31 1.89
CA GLU A 580 63.36 -16.33 0.86
C GLU A 580 62.88 -17.70 1.41
N GLY A 581 62.16 -18.46 0.59
CA GLY A 581 61.56 -19.74 0.99
C GLY A 581 60.27 -19.65 1.81
N SER A 582 59.81 -18.44 2.11
CA SER A 582 58.50 -18.26 2.75
C SER A 582 57.31 -18.61 1.82
N LYS A 583 56.18 -18.88 2.40
CA LYS A 583 54.88 -19.04 1.70
C LYS A 583 53.88 -18.05 2.27
N LEU A 584 52.77 -17.86 1.55
CA LEU A 584 51.62 -17.09 2.02
C LEU A 584 50.42 -18.01 2.24
N GLU A 585 49.61 -17.72 3.25
CA GLU A 585 48.40 -18.43 3.57
C GLU A 585 47.22 -17.46 3.56
N ILE A 586 46.26 -17.67 2.64
CA ILE A 586 44.95 -17.01 2.72
C ILE A 586 43.97 -17.93 3.45
N THR A 587 43.34 -17.40 4.48
CA THR A 587 42.22 -18.04 5.16
C THR A 587 40.93 -17.31 4.80
N LEU A 588 39.92 -18.05 4.25
CA LEU A 588 38.59 -17.58 3.97
C LEU A 588 37.61 -18.30 4.89
N GLU A 589 36.96 -17.56 5.78
CA GLU A 589 35.96 -18.12 6.70
C GLU A 589 34.57 -17.89 6.11
N HIS A 590 33.74 -18.92 6.16
CA HIS A 590 32.34 -18.91 5.75
C HIS A 590 31.48 -19.18 6.98
N GLY A 591 30.42 -18.43 7.18
CA GLY A 591 29.57 -18.56 8.38
C GLY A 591 28.11 -18.21 8.12
N ILE A 592 27.77 -17.95 6.86
CA ILE A 592 26.41 -17.54 6.46
C ILE A 592 25.68 -18.78 5.92
N ALA A 593 24.51 -19.06 6.48
CA ALA A 593 23.63 -20.15 6.04
C ALA A 593 22.73 -19.70 4.90
N SER A 594 22.29 -20.65 4.06
CA SER A 594 21.13 -20.47 3.17
C SER A 594 19.84 -20.22 4.02
N ASN A 595 18.79 -19.74 3.40
CA ASN A 595 17.50 -19.57 4.09
C ASN A 595 16.96 -20.89 4.67
N SER A 596 17.20 -22.02 3.99
CA SER A 596 16.88 -23.35 4.49
C SER A 596 17.64 -23.74 5.77
N GLY A 597 18.75 -23.06 6.09
CA GLY A 597 19.64 -23.42 7.21
C GLY A 597 20.41 -24.73 7.02
N ILE A 598 20.28 -25.38 5.86
CA ILE A 598 20.87 -26.71 5.57
C ILE A 598 22.24 -26.60 4.93
N GLN A 599 22.45 -25.59 4.07
CA GLN A 599 23.68 -25.41 3.31
C GLN A 599 24.40 -24.12 3.70
N GLY A 600 25.73 -24.12 3.62
CA GLY A 600 26.54 -22.93 3.73
C GLY A 600 26.57 -22.14 2.41
N CYS A 601 26.46 -20.81 2.52
CA CYS A 601 26.72 -19.90 1.41
C CYS A 601 28.22 -19.75 1.22
N VAL A 602 28.88 -20.79 0.71
CA VAL A 602 30.35 -20.87 0.61
C VAL A 602 30.80 -20.60 -0.82
N LEU A 603 32.05 -20.15 -1.00
CA LEU A 603 32.62 -19.99 -2.34
C LEU A 603 32.71 -21.34 -3.04
N ARG A 604 32.20 -21.40 -4.29
CA ARG A 604 32.20 -22.64 -5.10
C ARG A 604 33.09 -22.55 -6.32
N ASN A 605 33.18 -21.36 -6.91
CA ASN A 605 33.95 -21.14 -8.12
C ASN A 605 34.61 -19.75 -8.04
N PHE A 606 35.93 -19.71 -7.79
CA PHE A 606 36.61 -18.45 -7.58
C PHE A 606 38.09 -18.56 -8.00
N SER A 607 38.72 -17.43 -8.17
CA SER A 607 40.18 -17.35 -8.41
C SER A 607 40.78 -16.22 -7.60
N VAL A 608 42.09 -16.29 -7.43
CA VAL A 608 42.86 -15.20 -6.83
C VAL A 608 43.94 -14.71 -7.81
N SER A 609 44.20 -13.41 -7.76
CA SER A 609 45.29 -12.77 -8.53
C SER A 609 45.99 -11.73 -7.67
N ALA A 610 47.24 -11.42 -7.98
CA ALA A 610 48.06 -10.48 -7.21
C ALA A 610 48.64 -9.40 -8.11
N THR A 611 48.96 -8.24 -7.52
CA THR A 611 49.64 -7.13 -8.17
C THR A 611 50.72 -6.57 -7.28
N THR A 612 51.75 -5.99 -7.90
CA THR A 612 52.86 -5.27 -7.23
C THR A 612 52.75 -3.76 -7.43
N ASP A 613 51.62 -3.26 -7.92
CA ASP A 613 51.46 -1.83 -8.21
C ASP A 613 51.49 -0.99 -6.93
N SER A 614 52.59 -0.29 -6.71
CA SER A 614 52.79 0.53 -5.50
C SER A 614 51.80 1.67 -5.30
N ARG A 615 51.09 2.05 -6.37
CA ARG A 615 50.07 3.09 -6.29
C ARG A 615 48.93 2.69 -5.32
N LEU A 616 48.64 1.39 -5.15
CA LEU A 616 47.57 0.93 -4.30
C LEU A 616 47.88 1.12 -2.81
N THR A 617 49.10 0.74 -2.36
CA THR A 617 49.48 0.98 -0.94
C THR A 617 49.66 2.47 -0.68
N ALA A 618 50.16 3.25 -1.65
CA ALA A 618 50.25 4.70 -1.55
C ALA A 618 48.82 5.35 -1.43
N PHE A 619 47.87 4.90 -2.24
CA PHE A 619 46.50 5.35 -2.19
C PHE A 619 45.87 5.00 -0.84
N ALA A 620 45.93 3.75 -0.42
CA ALA A 620 45.30 3.28 0.83
C ALA A 620 45.95 3.90 2.09
N GLY A 621 47.22 4.31 2.01
CA GLY A 621 47.99 4.99 3.05
C GLY A 621 47.86 6.51 3.05
N ALA A 622 47.20 7.11 2.05
CA ALA A 622 47.04 8.57 1.96
C ALA A 622 46.28 9.16 3.15
N ALA A 623 46.68 10.33 3.62
CA ALA A 623 46.14 10.93 4.85
C ALA A 623 44.65 11.19 4.77
N ASP A 624 44.15 11.64 3.61
CA ASP A 624 42.72 11.86 3.38
C ASP A 624 41.92 10.54 3.44
N ARG A 625 42.50 9.46 2.87
CA ARG A 625 41.90 8.12 2.89
C ARG A 625 41.79 7.56 4.30
N LEU A 626 42.84 7.69 5.09
CA LEU A 626 42.88 7.30 6.48
C LEU A 626 41.82 8.08 7.32
N THR A 627 41.67 9.37 7.01
CA THR A 627 40.67 10.23 7.66
C THR A 627 39.23 9.79 7.34
N GLU A 628 38.95 9.40 6.10
CA GLU A 628 37.64 8.85 5.72
C GLU A 628 37.29 7.58 6.51
N TRP A 629 38.23 6.63 6.57
CA TRP A 629 38.06 5.40 7.35
C TRP A 629 37.90 5.66 8.84
N LYS A 630 38.63 6.62 9.39
CA LYS A 630 38.48 7.05 10.79
C LYS A 630 37.07 7.63 11.02
N SER A 631 36.64 8.54 10.15
CA SER A 631 35.29 9.14 10.22
C SER A 631 34.19 8.08 10.13
N LEU A 632 34.34 7.10 9.24
CA LEU A 632 33.38 6.00 9.10
C LEU A 632 33.26 5.18 10.41
N ARG A 633 34.41 4.87 11.05
CA ARG A 633 34.43 4.14 12.33
C ARG A 633 33.79 4.95 13.46
N GLU A 634 34.11 6.24 13.57
CA GLU A 634 33.53 7.14 14.59
C GLU A 634 31.99 7.26 14.44
N LEU A 635 31.51 7.40 13.21
CA LEU A 635 30.09 7.44 12.93
C LEU A 635 29.39 6.11 13.30
N ASN A 636 29.99 4.97 12.99
CA ASN A 636 29.41 3.66 13.34
C ASN A 636 29.40 3.45 14.87
N GLU A 637 30.48 3.82 15.59
CA GLU A 637 30.54 3.71 17.05
C GLU A 637 29.48 4.58 17.73
N GLY A 638 29.20 5.76 17.18
CA GLY A 638 28.14 6.64 17.69
C GLY A 638 26.71 6.07 17.62
N LEU A 639 26.49 5.03 16.81
CA LEU A 639 25.20 4.32 16.72
C LEU A 639 25.15 3.05 17.56
N LYS A 640 26.29 2.56 18.03
CA LYS A 640 26.38 1.36 18.84
C LYS A 640 25.63 1.58 20.15
N ASP A 641 24.87 0.60 20.57
CA ASP A 641 24.11 0.58 21.82
C ASP A 641 23.12 1.74 22.02
N LEU A 642 22.84 2.51 20.94
CA LEU A 642 21.85 3.58 21.01
C LEU A 642 20.42 3.00 21.15
N PRO A 643 19.66 3.37 22.21
CA PRO A 643 18.30 2.90 22.38
C PRO A 643 17.37 3.36 21.26
N GLY A 644 16.71 2.41 20.61
CA GLY A 644 15.78 2.70 19.51
C GLY A 644 15.18 1.44 18.91
N THR A 645 14.36 1.63 17.88
CA THR A 645 13.73 0.54 17.12
C THR A 645 14.30 0.53 15.71
N ARG A 646 14.70 -0.64 15.21
CA ARG A 646 15.12 -0.83 13.81
C ARG A 646 13.91 -1.18 12.96
N VAL A 647 13.51 -0.24 12.10
CA VAL A 647 12.32 -0.35 11.26
C VAL A 647 12.72 -0.58 9.81
N PRO A 648 12.08 -1.53 9.09
CA PRO A 648 12.30 -1.69 7.66
C PRO A 648 11.79 -0.47 6.89
N VAL A 649 12.63 0.05 5.99
CA VAL A 649 12.33 1.21 5.14
C VAL A 649 12.53 0.86 3.67
N LEU A 650 11.95 1.65 2.77
CA LEU A 650 12.22 1.55 1.35
C LEU A 650 13.35 2.53 1.00
N LEU A 651 14.42 2.01 0.39
CA LEU A 651 15.53 2.82 -0.10
C LEU A 651 15.80 2.46 -1.56
N GLU A 652 16.13 3.47 -2.37
CA GLU A 652 16.55 3.28 -3.76
C GLU A 652 17.97 2.73 -3.84
N ARG A 653 18.22 1.80 -4.76
CA ARG A 653 19.57 1.32 -5.06
C ARG A 653 20.37 2.40 -5.78
N PRO A 654 21.67 2.55 -5.48
CA PRO A 654 22.52 3.49 -6.19
C PRO A 654 22.68 3.11 -7.67
N ALA A 655 22.94 4.09 -8.52
CA ALA A 655 23.02 3.95 -9.98
C ALA A 655 23.87 2.79 -10.49
N PRO A 656 25.07 2.50 -9.95
CA PRO A 656 25.89 1.37 -10.43
C PRO A 656 25.23 -0.01 -10.19
N ALA A 657 24.30 -0.10 -9.25
CA ALA A 657 23.66 -1.34 -8.83
C ALA A 657 22.18 -1.44 -9.27
N THR A 658 21.74 -0.65 -10.25
CA THR A 658 20.36 -0.64 -10.77
C THR A 658 19.97 -2.01 -11.33
N ARG A 659 18.79 -2.49 -10.94
CA ARG A 659 18.24 -3.74 -11.47
C ARG A 659 17.56 -3.52 -12.82
N GLU A 660 17.78 -4.43 -13.74
CA GLU A 660 17.06 -4.48 -15.02
C GLU A 660 15.65 -5.03 -14.79
N THR A 661 14.64 -4.36 -15.35
CA THR A 661 13.25 -4.84 -15.35
C THR A 661 12.89 -5.36 -16.74
N ARG A 662 12.27 -6.55 -16.79
CA ARG A 662 11.80 -7.18 -18.02
C ARG A 662 10.34 -7.61 -17.88
N VAL A 663 9.66 -7.66 -19.01
CA VAL A 663 8.33 -8.27 -19.11
C VAL A 663 8.47 -9.78 -18.89
N PHE A 664 7.61 -10.36 -18.05
CA PHE A 664 7.56 -11.80 -17.83
C PHE A 664 6.50 -12.45 -18.72
N VAL A 665 6.90 -13.41 -19.54
CA VAL A 665 5.96 -14.13 -20.40
C VAL A 665 4.93 -14.87 -19.55
N ARG A 666 3.67 -14.48 -19.67
CA ARG A 666 2.55 -15.00 -18.85
C ARG A 666 2.80 -14.89 -17.33
N GLY A 667 3.50 -13.86 -16.89
CA GLY A 667 3.83 -13.65 -15.48
C GLY A 667 4.93 -14.57 -14.91
N ASN A 668 5.55 -15.40 -15.74
CA ASN A 668 6.59 -16.33 -15.29
C ASN A 668 7.96 -15.62 -15.23
N ARG A 669 8.50 -15.39 -14.03
CA ARG A 669 9.77 -14.71 -13.81
C ARG A 669 10.98 -15.36 -14.48
N THR A 670 10.93 -16.68 -14.72
CA THR A 670 12.02 -17.41 -15.35
C THR A 670 12.04 -17.28 -16.88
N VAL A 671 10.91 -16.82 -17.49
CA VAL A 671 10.79 -16.60 -18.94
C VAL A 671 10.62 -15.11 -19.19
N ARG A 672 11.74 -14.46 -19.50
CA ARG A 672 11.85 -13.00 -19.63
C ARG A 672 11.80 -12.58 -21.10
N ASP A 673 11.03 -11.52 -21.40
CA ASP A 673 10.90 -10.89 -22.71
C ASP A 673 11.63 -9.54 -22.73
N GLU A 674 11.09 -8.53 -23.39
CA GLU A 674 11.69 -7.22 -23.59
C GLU A 674 12.06 -6.52 -22.25
N ARG A 675 13.17 -5.78 -22.30
CA ARG A 675 13.55 -4.86 -21.23
C ARG A 675 12.62 -3.66 -21.23
N VAL A 676 12.24 -3.18 -20.05
CA VAL A 676 11.44 -1.97 -19.86
C VAL A 676 12.10 -1.04 -18.84
N GLU A 677 11.84 0.24 -19.00
CA GLU A 677 12.19 1.29 -18.05
C GLU A 677 10.98 1.73 -17.25
N THR A 678 11.18 2.51 -16.20
CA THR A 678 10.09 3.08 -15.41
C THR A 678 9.09 3.84 -16.29
N GLY A 679 7.82 3.74 -15.96
CA GLY A 679 6.79 4.45 -16.73
C GLY A 679 5.40 4.33 -16.14
N ILE A 680 4.63 5.38 -16.32
CA ILE A 680 3.23 5.48 -15.93
C ILE A 680 2.38 4.98 -17.09
N PRO A 681 1.34 4.15 -16.85
CA PRO A 681 0.45 3.68 -17.91
C PRO A 681 -0.21 4.79 -18.70
N THR A 682 -0.29 4.61 -20.01
CA THR A 682 -0.77 5.65 -20.94
C THR A 682 -2.23 6.03 -20.75
N ILE A 683 -3.06 5.07 -20.27
CA ILE A 683 -4.49 5.28 -20.02
C ILE A 683 -4.80 6.37 -18.98
N VAL A 684 -3.85 6.68 -18.09
CA VAL A 684 -4.02 7.66 -17.01
C VAL A 684 -3.25 8.96 -17.26
N PHE A 685 -3.00 9.31 -18.50
CA PHE A 685 -2.39 10.57 -18.93
C PHE A 685 -1.06 10.88 -18.23
N PRO A 686 -0.01 10.07 -18.48
CA PRO A 686 1.31 10.34 -17.91
C PRO A 686 1.83 11.72 -18.34
N PRO A 687 2.57 12.42 -17.49
CA PRO A 687 3.24 13.64 -17.88
C PRO A 687 4.22 13.36 -19.02
N LYS A 688 4.35 14.29 -19.95
CA LYS A 688 5.37 14.21 -21.00
C LYS A 688 6.74 14.45 -20.35
N SER A 689 7.65 13.52 -20.54
CA SER A 689 9.04 13.59 -20.06
C SER A 689 9.98 13.11 -21.16
N ASP A 690 11.20 13.64 -21.21
CA ASP A 690 12.32 13.25 -22.08
C ASP A 690 13.18 12.15 -21.43
N HIS A 691 12.90 11.77 -20.20
CA HIS A 691 13.55 10.69 -19.46
C HIS A 691 12.55 9.76 -18.77
N PRO A 692 12.96 8.52 -18.45
CA PRO A 692 12.13 7.64 -17.61
C PRO A 692 11.86 8.28 -16.23
N PRO A 693 10.59 8.32 -15.76
CA PRO A 693 10.28 8.98 -14.50
C PRO A 693 10.86 8.24 -13.29
N THR A 694 11.23 9.00 -12.28
CA THR A 694 11.62 8.49 -10.96
C THR A 694 10.40 8.08 -10.13
N ARG A 695 10.62 7.34 -9.03
CA ARG A 695 9.56 6.98 -8.08
C ARG A 695 8.93 8.22 -7.41
N LEU A 696 9.73 9.27 -7.18
CA LEU A 696 9.23 10.55 -6.67
C LEU A 696 8.32 11.27 -7.68
N GLU A 697 8.67 11.26 -8.95
CA GLU A 697 7.83 11.82 -10.03
C GLU A 697 6.53 11.03 -10.20
N MET A 698 6.58 9.70 -10.08
CA MET A 698 5.38 8.86 -10.05
C MET A 698 4.48 9.20 -8.85
N ALA A 699 5.05 9.36 -7.65
CA ALA A 699 4.28 9.72 -6.45
C ALA A 699 3.62 11.11 -6.58
N ARG A 700 4.32 12.08 -7.15
CA ARG A 700 3.77 13.42 -7.45
C ARG A 700 2.66 13.37 -8.50
N TRP A 701 2.84 12.55 -9.55
CA TRP A 701 1.80 12.35 -10.56
C TRP A 701 0.52 11.76 -9.96
N LEU A 702 0.63 10.79 -9.04
CA LEU A 702 -0.54 10.16 -8.41
C LEU A 702 -1.49 11.18 -7.77
N VAL A 703 -0.95 12.23 -7.17
CA VAL A 703 -1.74 13.29 -6.50
C VAL A 703 -1.81 14.59 -7.31
N GLY A 704 -1.30 14.57 -8.53
CA GLY A 704 -1.28 15.72 -9.43
C GLY A 704 -2.62 15.97 -10.12
N ASP A 705 -2.76 17.16 -10.69
CA ASP A 705 -4.01 17.65 -11.31
C ASP A 705 -4.49 16.81 -12.50
N GLN A 706 -3.56 16.19 -13.21
CA GLN A 706 -3.87 15.37 -14.38
C GLN A 706 -4.30 13.93 -14.02
N ASN A 707 -4.07 13.47 -12.78
CA ASN A 707 -4.51 12.16 -12.37
C ASN A 707 -6.05 12.13 -12.26
N PRO A 708 -6.74 11.23 -12.99
CA PRO A 708 -8.20 11.21 -13.02
C PRO A 708 -8.83 10.53 -11.81
N LEU A 709 -8.06 9.72 -11.05
CA LEU A 709 -8.59 8.73 -10.13
C LEU A 709 -8.33 9.06 -8.66
N ALA A 710 -7.10 9.42 -8.25
CA ALA A 710 -6.71 9.43 -6.84
C ALA A 710 -7.62 10.28 -5.95
N ALA A 711 -8.01 11.49 -6.40
CA ALA A 711 -8.92 12.34 -5.64
C ALA A 711 -10.34 11.75 -5.56
N ARG A 712 -10.85 11.15 -6.64
CA ARG A 712 -12.15 10.46 -6.65
C ARG A 712 -12.15 9.24 -5.75
N VAL A 713 -11.09 8.46 -5.79
CA VAL A 713 -10.93 7.24 -4.97
C VAL A 713 -10.92 7.59 -3.49
N LEU A 714 -10.14 8.59 -3.08
CA LEU A 714 -10.13 9.04 -1.69
C LEU A 714 -11.49 9.61 -1.28
N ALA A 715 -12.08 10.50 -2.08
CA ALA A 715 -13.38 11.08 -1.79
C ALA A 715 -14.47 10.00 -1.63
N ASN A 716 -14.48 9.00 -2.51
CA ASN A 716 -15.43 7.89 -2.45
C ASN A 716 -15.26 7.01 -1.20
N ARG A 717 -14.02 6.74 -0.76
CA ARG A 717 -13.75 5.98 0.46
C ARG A 717 -14.18 6.74 1.71
N LEU A 718 -13.79 8.03 1.81
CA LEU A 718 -14.19 8.87 2.94
C LEU A 718 -15.74 9.01 3.01
N TRP A 719 -16.38 9.19 1.87
CA TRP A 719 -17.84 9.19 1.75
C TRP A 719 -18.44 7.86 2.22
N SER A 720 -17.90 6.73 1.74
CA SER A 720 -18.39 5.39 2.11
C SER A 720 -18.31 5.13 3.60
N GLU A 721 -17.25 5.60 4.27
CA GLU A 721 -17.08 5.44 5.71
C GLU A 721 -18.15 6.19 6.52
N LEU A 722 -18.53 7.39 6.09
CA LEU A 722 -19.58 8.15 6.78
C LEU A 722 -20.98 7.73 6.37
N MET A 723 -21.24 7.51 5.08
CA MET A 723 -22.58 7.25 4.54
C MET A 723 -22.94 5.76 4.48
N GLY A 724 -21.99 4.87 4.84
CA GLY A 724 -22.21 3.41 4.85
C GLY A 724 -22.15 2.75 3.47
N ARG A 725 -22.07 3.54 2.40
CA ARG A 725 -21.94 3.08 1.00
C ARG A 725 -21.23 4.13 0.17
N GLY A 726 -20.36 3.70 -0.74
CA GLY A 726 -19.68 4.59 -1.68
C GLY A 726 -20.58 5.09 -2.79
N LEU A 727 -20.27 6.26 -3.36
CA LEU A 727 -20.85 6.76 -4.60
C LEU A 727 -20.58 5.78 -5.75
N VAL A 728 -19.39 5.19 -5.76
CA VAL A 728 -19.02 3.98 -6.50
C VAL A 728 -18.98 2.84 -5.48
N GLU A 729 -19.80 1.82 -5.67
CA GLU A 729 -19.94 0.74 -4.68
C GLU A 729 -18.72 -0.16 -4.59
N THR A 730 -18.05 -0.41 -5.72
CA THR A 730 -16.80 -1.18 -5.79
C THR A 730 -15.61 -0.27 -5.44
N LEU A 731 -15.28 -0.18 -4.13
CA LEU A 731 -14.20 0.71 -3.65
C LEU A 731 -12.82 0.32 -4.18
N GLU A 732 -12.67 -0.92 -4.64
CA GLU A 732 -11.47 -1.53 -5.21
C GLU A 732 -11.39 -1.44 -6.74
N ASP A 733 -12.52 -1.17 -7.43
CA ASP A 733 -12.57 -1.19 -8.90
C ASP A 733 -13.47 -0.09 -9.48
N PHE A 734 -12.83 0.91 -10.07
CA PHE A 734 -13.45 2.00 -10.84
C PHE A 734 -13.32 1.75 -12.35
N GLY A 735 -12.69 0.65 -12.76
CA GLY A 735 -12.54 0.24 -14.15
C GLY A 735 -13.86 -0.24 -14.79
N THR A 736 -13.75 -0.78 -15.98
CA THR A 736 -14.91 -1.24 -16.77
C THR A 736 -15.73 -2.34 -16.08
N SER A 737 -15.11 -3.17 -15.23
CA SER A 737 -15.78 -4.22 -14.44
C SER A 737 -16.40 -3.72 -13.15
N GLY A 738 -16.03 -2.52 -12.69
CA GLY A 738 -16.55 -1.90 -11.48
C GLY A 738 -17.94 -1.29 -11.63
N ALA A 739 -18.53 -0.91 -10.49
CA ALA A 739 -19.82 -0.25 -10.45
C ALA A 739 -19.71 1.20 -10.98
N ARG A 740 -20.77 1.66 -11.64
CA ARG A 740 -20.86 3.07 -12.01
C ARG A 740 -21.20 3.94 -10.80
N PRO A 741 -20.74 5.20 -10.77
CA PRO A 741 -21.12 6.12 -9.72
C PRO A 741 -22.62 6.39 -9.76
N THR A 742 -23.26 6.37 -8.59
CA THR A 742 -24.69 6.71 -8.42
C THR A 742 -24.94 8.21 -8.61
N HIS A 743 -23.93 9.03 -8.26
CA HIS A 743 -23.94 10.48 -8.32
C HIS A 743 -22.62 10.96 -8.94
N PRO A 744 -22.44 10.85 -10.26
CA PRO A 744 -21.15 11.16 -10.91
C PRO A 744 -20.72 12.61 -10.71
N GLU A 745 -21.66 13.58 -10.77
CA GLU A 745 -21.37 14.99 -10.58
C GLU A 745 -20.95 15.29 -9.14
N LEU A 746 -21.56 14.62 -8.14
CA LEU A 746 -21.15 14.73 -6.73
C LEU A 746 -19.74 14.19 -6.51
N LEU A 747 -19.41 13.06 -7.15
CA LEU A 747 -18.07 12.48 -7.04
C LEU A 747 -17.00 13.43 -7.59
N ASP A 748 -17.26 14.05 -8.74
CA ASP A 748 -16.35 15.02 -9.35
C ASP A 748 -16.26 16.30 -8.49
N PHE A 749 -17.39 16.82 -8.01
CA PHE A 749 -17.43 17.96 -7.09
C PHE A 749 -16.54 17.70 -5.85
N LEU A 750 -16.76 16.59 -5.15
CA LEU A 750 -16.00 16.24 -3.95
C LEU A 750 -14.51 16.04 -4.23
N ALA A 751 -14.16 15.40 -5.34
CA ALA A 751 -12.76 15.20 -5.74
C ALA A 751 -12.05 16.53 -6.05
N LEU A 752 -12.73 17.45 -6.73
CA LEU A 752 -12.18 18.77 -7.05
C LEU A 752 -12.04 19.66 -5.81
N ARG A 753 -13.04 19.65 -4.90
CA ARG A 753 -12.96 20.37 -3.62
C ARG A 753 -11.84 19.81 -2.73
N LEU A 754 -11.73 18.48 -2.63
CA LEU A 754 -10.67 17.83 -1.85
C LEU A 754 -9.27 18.25 -2.31
N ARG A 755 -9.03 18.23 -3.62
CA ARG A 755 -7.73 18.58 -4.21
C ARG A 755 -7.48 20.09 -4.18
N GLY A 756 -8.48 20.89 -4.54
CA GLY A 756 -8.40 22.34 -4.68
C GLY A 756 -8.62 23.06 -3.35
N ASP A 757 -9.88 23.42 -3.06
CA ASP A 757 -10.25 24.32 -1.95
C ASP A 757 -9.87 23.78 -0.57
N TRP A 758 -9.89 22.47 -0.39
CA TRP A 758 -9.55 21.83 0.88
C TRP A 758 -8.08 21.39 0.98
N HIS A 759 -7.27 21.61 -0.07
CA HIS A 759 -5.83 21.31 -0.08
C HIS A 759 -5.51 19.91 0.45
N TRP A 760 -6.25 18.90 -0.02
CA TRP A 760 -6.11 17.50 0.40
C TRP A 760 -6.35 17.24 1.90
N SER A 761 -7.02 18.15 2.62
CA SER A 761 -7.37 17.99 4.04
C SER A 761 -8.49 16.96 4.20
N VAL A 762 -8.17 15.86 4.85
CA VAL A 762 -9.15 14.82 5.21
C VAL A 762 -10.17 15.37 6.21
N LYS A 763 -9.72 16.17 7.17
CA LYS A 763 -10.63 16.75 8.20
C LYS A 763 -11.65 17.71 7.59
N ARG A 764 -11.26 18.55 6.63
CA ARG A 764 -12.21 19.43 5.93
C ARG A 764 -13.24 18.66 5.12
N PHE A 765 -12.83 17.60 4.43
CA PHE A 765 -13.75 16.71 3.71
C PHE A 765 -14.78 16.09 4.68
N LEU A 766 -14.32 15.53 5.79
CA LEU A 766 -15.18 14.89 6.77
C LEU A 766 -16.11 15.88 7.48
N ARG A 767 -15.65 17.10 7.73
CA ARG A 767 -16.47 18.19 8.24
C ARG A 767 -17.63 18.53 7.31
N GLU A 768 -17.38 18.66 6.02
CA GLU A 768 -18.42 18.91 5.01
C GLU A 768 -19.53 17.86 5.09
N ILE A 769 -19.15 16.57 5.08
CA ILE A 769 -20.12 15.47 5.07
C ILE A 769 -20.83 15.34 6.42
N ALA A 770 -20.13 15.43 7.56
CA ALA A 770 -20.72 15.31 8.90
C ALA A 770 -21.75 16.41 9.19
N LEU A 771 -21.60 17.58 8.55
CA LEU A 771 -22.51 18.71 8.66
C LEU A 771 -23.59 18.76 7.56
N SER A 772 -23.62 17.77 6.65
CA SER A 772 -24.60 17.71 5.57
C SER A 772 -25.99 17.30 6.08
N ALA A 773 -27.03 17.78 5.41
CA ALA A 773 -28.39 17.35 5.66
C ALA A 773 -28.57 15.85 5.32
N ALA A 774 -27.86 15.37 4.31
CA ALA A 774 -27.85 13.95 3.94
C ALA A 774 -27.35 13.06 5.07
N TYR A 775 -26.29 13.46 5.79
CA TYR A 775 -25.76 12.72 6.94
C TYR A 775 -26.63 12.85 8.19
N ALA A 776 -27.28 14.00 8.37
CA ALA A 776 -28.13 14.27 9.53
C ALA A 776 -29.48 13.53 9.50
N GLN A 777 -29.84 12.86 8.41
CA GLN A 777 -31.10 12.11 8.31
C GLN A 777 -31.20 10.96 9.32
N SER A 778 -32.44 10.64 9.72
CA SER A 778 -32.79 9.41 10.44
C SER A 778 -32.47 8.17 9.57
N ALA A 779 -31.95 7.12 10.19
CA ALA A 779 -31.69 5.84 9.54
C ALA A 779 -32.93 4.92 9.45
N ARG A 780 -34.12 5.41 9.88
CA ARG A 780 -35.35 4.62 9.95
C ARG A 780 -35.78 4.17 8.54
N MET A 781 -36.02 2.86 8.41
CA MET A 781 -36.60 2.27 7.21
C MET A 781 -38.10 2.50 7.18
N THR A 782 -38.62 3.08 6.10
CA THR A 782 -40.02 3.19 5.81
C THR A 782 -40.45 2.13 4.79
N PRO A 783 -41.79 1.76 4.71
CA PRO A 783 -42.24 0.80 3.70
C PRO A 783 -41.86 1.21 2.27
N THR A 784 -41.99 2.49 1.92
CA THR A 784 -41.61 3.02 0.61
C THR A 784 -40.09 2.86 0.33
N LEU A 785 -39.24 3.12 1.31
CA LEU A 785 -37.79 2.97 1.15
C LEU A 785 -37.38 1.49 1.12
N ALA A 786 -38.09 0.61 1.85
CA ALA A 786 -37.84 -0.83 1.78
C ALA A 786 -38.16 -1.41 0.39
N GLU A 787 -39.17 -0.86 -0.29
CA GLU A 787 -39.56 -1.26 -1.64
C GLU A 787 -38.65 -0.64 -2.71
N ARG A 788 -38.38 0.67 -2.65
CA ARG A 788 -37.75 1.43 -3.74
C ARG A 788 -36.24 1.58 -3.62
N ASP A 789 -35.70 1.66 -2.41
CA ASP A 789 -34.26 1.82 -2.13
C ASP A 789 -33.83 1.08 -0.87
N PRO A 790 -33.97 -0.26 -0.81
CA PRO A 790 -33.61 -1.03 0.38
C PRO A 790 -32.14 -0.85 0.76
N GLY A 791 -31.25 -0.73 -0.22
CA GLY A 791 -29.81 -0.57 -0.06
C GLY A 791 -29.33 0.87 0.22
N ASN A 792 -30.25 1.84 0.37
CA ASN A 792 -29.91 3.26 0.51
C ASN A 792 -28.96 3.79 -0.57
N ARG A 793 -29.17 3.36 -1.80
CA ARG A 793 -28.33 3.70 -2.96
C ARG A 793 -28.38 5.20 -3.29
N TRP A 794 -29.51 5.83 -2.99
CA TRP A 794 -29.75 7.23 -3.30
C TRP A 794 -29.63 8.16 -2.08
N TYR A 795 -29.23 7.61 -0.93
CA TYR A 795 -29.06 8.36 0.34
C TYR A 795 -30.34 9.04 0.81
N ALA A 796 -31.48 8.39 0.62
CA ALA A 796 -32.80 8.89 1.05
C ALA A 796 -32.99 8.81 2.57
N ARG A 797 -32.11 8.12 3.30
CA ARG A 797 -32.05 8.03 4.75
C ARG A 797 -30.64 8.11 5.26
N GLY A 798 -30.46 8.39 6.53
CA GLY A 798 -29.17 8.37 7.20
C GLY A 798 -28.52 6.98 7.19
N PRO A 799 -27.19 6.90 7.35
CA PRO A 799 -26.48 5.63 7.41
C PRO A 799 -26.82 4.84 8.68
N ARG A 800 -26.89 3.52 8.54
CA ARG A 800 -26.90 2.57 9.64
C ARG A 800 -25.96 1.43 9.27
N SER A 801 -24.86 1.36 9.97
CA SER A 801 -23.82 0.39 9.70
C SER A 801 -23.40 -0.34 10.97
N ARG A 802 -22.99 -1.60 10.84
CA ARG A 802 -22.32 -2.31 11.93
C ARG A 802 -20.99 -1.65 12.27
N LEU A 803 -20.64 -1.68 13.55
CA LEU A 803 -19.32 -1.23 14.02
C LEU A 803 -18.23 -2.17 13.51
N THR A 804 -17.05 -1.61 13.23
CA THR A 804 -15.87 -2.42 12.93
C THR A 804 -15.40 -3.19 14.18
N ALA A 805 -14.60 -4.23 14.00
CA ALA A 805 -14.05 -5.03 15.09
C ALA A 805 -13.37 -4.17 16.17
N GLU A 806 -12.59 -3.19 15.74
CA GLU A 806 -11.92 -2.25 16.63
C GLU A 806 -12.92 -1.40 17.41
N MET A 807 -13.96 -0.87 16.75
CA MET A 807 -14.99 -0.06 17.41
C MET A 807 -15.80 -0.86 18.41
N VAL A 808 -16.12 -2.12 18.13
CA VAL A 808 -16.85 -3.02 19.04
C VAL A 808 -16.10 -3.15 20.37
N ARG A 809 -14.80 -3.42 20.30
CA ARG A 809 -13.94 -3.52 21.49
C ARG A 809 -13.78 -2.17 22.19
N ASP A 810 -13.43 -1.13 21.45
CA ASP A 810 -13.11 0.19 22.00
C ASP A 810 -14.34 0.83 22.68
N GLN A 811 -15.52 0.65 22.09
CA GLN A 811 -16.78 1.09 22.69
C GLN A 811 -17.08 0.36 24.00
N ALA A 812 -16.90 -0.98 24.04
CA ALA A 812 -17.12 -1.75 25.25
C ALA A 812 -16.17 -1.32 26.38
N LEU A 813 -14.87 -1.07 26.06
CA LEU A 813 -13.90 -0.49 26.99
C LEU A 813 -14.31 0.91 27.49
N ALA A 814 -14.80 1.77 26.59
CA ALA A 814 -15.21 3.14 26.94
C ALA A 814 -16.46 3.15 27.84
N ILE A 815 -17.47 2.33 27.52
CA ILE A 815 -18.70 2.22 28.29
C ILE A 815 -18.42 1.63 29.68
N SER A 816 -17.64 0.55 29.75
CA SER A 816 -17.24 -0.07 31.01
C SER A 816 -16.31 0.81 31.87
N GLY A 817 -15.65 1.80 31.24
CA GLY A 817 -14.68 2.68 31.91
C GLY A 817 -13.29 2.09 32.07
N SER A 818 -13.02 1.00 31.38
CA SER A 818 -11.70 0.33 31.40
C SER A 818 -10.72 0.89 30.36
N LEU A 819 -11.19 1.71 29.41
CA LEU A 819 -10.36 2.21 28.32
C LEU A 819 -9.13 2.96 28.82
N SER A 820 -7.96 2.48 28.44
CA SER A 820 -6.68 3.15 28.69
C SER A 820 -6.47 4.28 27.66
N SER A 821 -6.04 5.44 28.14
CA SER A 821 -5.66 6.59 27.32
C SER A 821 -4.23 6.52 26.76
N LYS A 822 -3.48 5.45 27.06
CA LYS A 822 -2.09 5.28 26.58
C LYS A 822 -2.09 5.08 25.08
N ALA A 823 -1.54 6.03 24.34
CA ALA A 823 -1.39 6.00 22.89
C ALA A 823 0.07 5.68 22.50
N PHE A 824 0.27 5.23 21.25
CA PHE A 824 1.57 4.95 20.62
C PHE A 824 2.39 3.83 21.30
N GLY A 825 3.46 3.41 20.64
CA GLY A 825 4.39 2.41 21.15
C GLY A 825 4.10 0.98 20.67
N PRO A 826 4.85 0.00 21.18
CA PRO A 826 4.73 -1.40 20.75
C PRO A 826 3.31 -1.96 20.83
N PRO A 827 2.99 -3.00 20.05
CA PRO A 827 1.70 -3.68 20.12
C PRO A 827 1.47 -4.34 21.48
N VAL A 828 0.20 -4.56 21.81
CA VAL A 828 -0.25 -5.14 23.06
C VAL A 828 -1.06 -6.42 22.82
N TYR A 829 -1.17 -7.25 23.85
CA TYR A 829 -1.81 -8.55 23.82
C TYR A 829 -3.03 -8.58 24.75
N PRO A 830 -4.23 -8.15 24.29
CA PRO A 830 -5.44 -8.24 25.11
C PRO A 830 -5.78 -9.68 25.48
N PRO A 831 -6.65 -9.94 26.50
CA PRO A 831 -7.13 -11.27 26.77
C PRO A 831 -7.79 -11.92 25.56
N GLN A 832 -7.62 -13.23 25.41
CA GLN A 832 -8.29 -14.04 24.40
C GLN A 832 -8.58 -15.44 24.97
N PRO A 833 -9.46 -16.24 24.34
CA PRO A 833 -9.70 -17.62 24.76
C PRO A 833 -8.43 -18.45 24.82
N GLU A 834 -8.33 -19.32 25.81
CA GLU A 834 -7.18 -20.22 25.94
C GLU A 834 -7.07 -21.19 24.76
N GLY A 835 -5.86 -21.57 24.42
CA GLY A 835 -5.57 -22.58 23.40
C GLY A 835 -5.51 -22.08 21.96
N VAL A 836 -5.95 -20.85 21.66
CA VAL A 836 -5.96 -20.30 20.30
C VAL A 836 -4.56 -20.34 19.65
N TRP A 837 -3.51 -20.10 20.44
CA TRP A 837 -2.12 -20.06 19.96
C TRP A 837 -1.32 -21.34 20.24
N ASN A 838 -1.95 -22.44 20.65
CA ASN A 838 -1.23 -23.70 20.95
C ASN A 838 -0.61 -24.35 19.72
N SER A 839 -1.16 -24.06 18.53
CA SER A 839 -0.72 -24.67 17.26
C SER A 839 -0.05 -23.67 16.31
N VAL A 840 0.41 -22.51 16.80
CA VAL A 840 1.12 -21.54 15.96
C VAL A 840 2.48 -22.10 15.53
N TYR A 841 2.71 -22.20 14.21
CA TYR A 841 3.88 -22.84 13.61
C TYR A 841 5.22 -22.20 14.05
N SER A 842 5.25 -20.87 14.22
CA SER A 842 6.46 -20.17 14.70
C SER A 842 6.85 -20.50 16.15
N GLY A 843 5.96 -21.14 16.92
CA GLY A 843 6.16 -21.35 18.36
C GLY A 843 5.93 -20.11 19.22
N ASP A 844 5.48 -19.00 18.64
CA ASP A 844 5.12 -17.78 19.36
C ASP A 844 4.01 -18.05 20.36
N ARG A 845 4.00 -17.31 21.46
CA ARG A 845 2.98 -17.40 22.51
C ARG A 845 2.30 -16.05 22.73
N TRP A 846 1.00 -16.10 23.00
CA TRP A 846 0.23 -14.93 23.40
C TRP A 846 0.41 -14.68 24.89
N ASN A 847 1.30 -13.75 25.24
CA ASN A 847 1.51 -13.34 26.61
C ASN A 847 0.64 -12.12 26.91
N THR A 848 -0.52 -12.36 27.55
CA THR A 848 -1.48 -11.31 27.86
C THR A 848 -0.83 -10.14 28.58
N SER A 849 -1.02 -8.93 28.02
CA SER A 849 -0.51 -7.69 28.61
C SER A 849 -1.10 -7.43 30.00
N GLN A 850 -0.36 -6.71 30.82
CA GLN A 850 -0.74 -6.35 32.18
C GLN A 850 -1.09 -4.86 32.28
N ASP A 851 -1.67 -4.46 33.41
CA ASP A 851 -1.99 -3.06 33.73
C ASP A 851 -2.75 -2.31 32.62
N ALA A 852 -2.39 -1.05 32.39
CA ALA A 852 -3.04 -0.19 31.39
C ALA A 852 -2.92 -0.71 29.95
N ASP A 853 -1.90 -1.48 29.61
CA ASP A 853 -1.67 -2.03 28.28
C ASP A 853 -2.72 -3.09 27.89
N ARG A 854 -3.32 -3.78 28.87
CA ARG A 854 -4.40 -4.75 28.67
C ARG A 854 -5.66 -4.11 28.07
N PHE A 855 -5.87 -2.82 28.33
CA PHE A 855 -7.11 -2.09 28.02
C PHE A 855 -6.88 -0.96 27.01
N ARG A 856 -5.76 -0.97 26.28
CA ARG A 856 -5.50 -0.01 25.21
C ARG A 856 -6.46 -0.20 24.05
N ARG A 857 -6.59 0.85 23.23
CA ARG A 857 -7.40 0.81 22.01
C ARG A 857 -7.01 -0.34 21.09
N ALA A 858 -7.97 -0.87 20.38
CA ALA A 858 -7.85 -2.01 19.50
C ALA A 858 -6.77 -1.88 18.43
N ILE A 859 -6.52 -0.66 17.93
CA ILE A 859 -5.47 -0.39 16.91
C ILE A 859 -4.05 -0.77 17.40
N TYR A 860 -3.84 -0.92 18.69
CA TYR A 860 -2.56 -1.33 19.28
C TYR A 860 -2.46 -2.83 19.54
N THR A 861 -3.51 -3.61 19.27
CA THR A 861 -3.47 -5.08 19.40
C THR A 861 -2.47 -5.66 18.40
N TYR A 862 -1.67 -6.63 18.86
CA TYR A 862 -0.71 -7.35 18.04
C TYR A 862 -1.41 -8.08 16.89
N GLU A 863 -0.98 -7.79 15.67
CA GLU A 863 -1.54 -8.35 14.43
C GLU A 863 -0.59 -9.42 13.85
N LYS A 864 -1.00 -10.69 13.96
CA LYS A 864 -0.32 -11.83 13.33
C LYS A 864 -1.18 -12.35 12.18
N ARG A 865 -0.61 -12.41 10.97
CA ARG A 865 -1.35 -12.81 9.76
C ARG A 865 -1.88 -14.24 9.85
N THR A 866 -1.05 -15.18 10.28
CA THR A 866 -1.42 -16.61 10.35
C THR A 866 -2.30 -16.95 11.55
N SER A 867 -2.38 -16.09 12.56
CA SER A 867 -3.18 -16.30 13.76
C SER A 867 -3.65 -14.96 14.34
N GLY A 868 -4.58 -14.33 13.64
CA GLY A 868 -5.16 -13.06 14.06
C GLY A 868 -5.92 -13.13 15.39
N TYR A 869 -6.11 -11.96 16.03
CA TYR A 869 -6.89 -11.86 17.27
C TYR A 869 -8.33 -12.33 17.03
N PRO A 870 -8.88 -13.29 17.79
CA PRO A 870 -10.15 -13.97 17.48
C PRO A 870 -11.34 -13.02 17.31
N LEU A 871 -11.43 -11.99 18.15
CA LEU A 871 -12.48 -10.98 18.06
C LEU A 871 -12.45 -10.27 16.69
N PHE A 872 -11.25 -9.91 16.20
CA PHE A 872 -11.12 -9.19 14.93
C PHE A 872 -11.57 -10.06 13.76
N LEU A 873 -11.16 -11.30 13.72
CA LEU A 873 -11.59 -12.26 12.69
C LEU A 873 -13.10 -12.49 12.73
N THR A 874 -13.68 -12.56 13.92
CA THR A 874 -15.13 -12.77 14.11
C THR A 874 -15.95 -11.54 13.64
N PHE A 875 -15.41 -10.33 13.76
CA PHE A 875 -16.06 -9.08 13.33
C PHE A 875 -15.47 -8.53 12.01
N ASP A 876 -15.16 -9.43 11.09
CA ASP A 876 -14.85 -9.14 9.68
C ASP A 876 -13.62 -8.25 9.45
N ALA A 877 -12.64 -8.22 10.38
CA ALA A 877 -11.35 -7.61 10.10
C ALA A 877 -10.57 -8.45 9.09
N PRO A 878 -9.87 -7.85 8.13
CA PRO A 878 -9.08 -8.59 7.15
C PRO A 878 -7.83 -9.24 7.79
N THR A 879 -7.35 -10.33 7.20
CA THR A 879 -6.07 -10.97 7.56
C THR A 879 -4.86 -10.11 7.21
N ARG A 880 -5.05 -9.08 6.38
CA ARG A 880 -4.00 -8.18 5.88
C ARG A 880 -2.90 -8.88 5.06
N ASP A 881 -3.24 -10.00 4.45
CA ASP A 881 -2.39 -10.66 3.45
C ASP A 881 -2.32 -9.87 2.14
N ALA A 882 -3.40 -9.15 1.82
CA ALA A 882 -3.53 -8.32 0.65
C ALA A 882 -4.15 -6.95 0.99
N CYS A 883 -3.95 -5.97 0.10
CA CYS A 883 -4.57 -4.66 0.19
C CYS A 883 -6.10 -4.77 0.20
N THR A 884 -6.73 -4.36 1.29
CA THR A 884 -8.18 -4.45 1.48
C THR A 884 -8.81 -3.06 1.41
N ALA A 885 -9.58 -2.79 0.36
CA ALA A 885 -10.22 -1.49 0.14
C ALA A 885 -11.54 -1.35 0.89
N ARG A 886 -12.21 -2.44 1.23
CA ARG A 886 -13.44 -2.46 2.02
C ARG A 886 -13.56 -3.76 2.81
N ARG A 887 -14.19 -3.68 3.97
CA ARG A 887 -14.64 -4.84 4.73
C ARG A 887 -16.09 -5.17 4.35
N LEU A 888 -16.44 -6.44 4.31
CA LEU A 888 -17.80 -6.90 4.07
C LEU A 888 -18.44 -7.27 5.42
N PRO A 889 -19.23 -6.37 6.05
CA PRO A 889 -19.76 -6.63 7.37
C PRO A 889 -20.79 -7.76 7.32
N SER A 890 -20.63 -8.72 8.22
CA SER A 890 -21.55 -9.83 8.44
C SER A 890 -22.37 -9.64 9.72
N ASN A 891 -23.39 -10.47 9.90
CA ASN A 891 -24.14 -10.57 11.15
C ASN A 891 -24.37 -12.05 11.45
N THR A 892 -23.49 -12.63 12.25
CA THR A 892 -23.48 -14.06 12.53
C THR A 892 -23.77 -14.37 14.01
N PRO A 893 -24.34 -15.55 14.33
CA PRO A 893 -24.47 -16.00 15.71
C PRO A 893 -23.13 -16.05 16.47
N LEU A 894 -22.03 -16.31 15.76
CA LEU A 894 -20.70 -16.35 16.35
C LEU A 894 -20.27 -14.99 16.93
N GLN A 895 -20.65 -13.88 16.30
CA GLN A 895 -20.38 -12.53 16.80
C GLN A 895 -21.09 -12.32 18.16
N ALA A 896 -22.35 -12.75 18.27
CA ALA A 896 -23.09 -12.67 19.54
C ALA A 896 -22.47 -13.56 20.63
N LEU A 897 -22.07 -14.80 20.26
CA LEU A 897 -21.42 -15.72 21.19
C LEU A 897 -20.05 -15.19 21.65
N THR A 898 -19.31 -14.53 20.77
CA THR A 898 -18.04 -13.89 21.12
C THR A 898 -18.22 -12.79 22.15
N VAL A 899 -19.18 -11.89 21.96
CA VAL A 899 -19.44 -10.82 22.94
C VAL A 899 -19.91 -11.41 24.29
N LEU A 900 -20.64 -12.53 24.28
CA LEU A 900 -21.13 -13.16 25.50
C LEU A 900 -20.06 -13.93 26.28
N ASN A 901 -19.11 -14.58 25.61
CA ASN A 901 -18.24 -15.60 26.21
C ASN A 901 -16.74 -15.28 26.18
N ASP A 902 -16.29 -14.30 25.37
CA ASP A 902 -14.87 -13.96 25.28
C ASP A 902 -14.38 -13.36 26.59
N PRO A 903 -13.23 -13.81 27.13
CA PRO A 903 -12.66 -13.32 28.39
C PRO A 903 -12.51 -11.79 28.45
N ALA A 904 -12.17 -11.13 27.35
CA ALA A 904 -12.04 -9.69 27.30
C ALA A 904 -13.40 -8.99 27.53
N PHE A 905 -14.48 -9.52 26.95
CA PHE A 905 -15.82 -8.96 27.15
C PHE A 905 -16.39 -9.24 28.55
N LEU A 906 -16.07 -10.38 29.13
CA LEU A 906 -16.43 -10.66 30.52
C LEU A 906 -15.73 -9.69 31.48
N GLU A 907 -14.44 -9.40 31.30
CA GLU A 907 -13.75 -8.37 32.08
C GLU A 907 -14.37 -6.98 31.93
N MET A 908 -14.75 -6.60 30.70
CA MET A 908 -15.44 -5.33 30.47
C MET A 908 -16.81 -5.31 31.11
N ALA A 909 -17.56 -6.42 31.08
CA ALA A 909 -18.85 -6.53 31.74
C ALA A 909 -18.72 -6.46 33.28
N GLN A 910 -17.69 -7.06 33.87
CA GLN A 910 -17.37 -6.94 35.30
C GLN A 910 -17.06 -5.49 35.67
N SER A 911 -16.23 -4.81 34.89
CA SER A 911 -15.93 -3.38 35.11
C SER A 911 -17.18 -2.49 34.98
N PHE A 912 -18.05 -2.82 33.99
CA PHE A 912 -19.29 -2.10 33.81
C PHE A 912 -20.28 -2.33 34.98
N ALA A 913 -20.37 -3.57 35.48
CA ALA A 913 -21.20 -3.90 36.64
C ALA A 913 -20.76 -3.13 37.91
N ASN A 914 -19.43 -2.97 38.12
CA ASN A 914 -18.91 -2.14 39.22
C ASN A 914 -19.36 -0.68 39.10
N ARG A 915 -19.43 -0.13 37.88
CA ARG A 915 -19.95 1.23 37.65
C ARG A 915 -21.45 1.33 37.84
N MET A 916 -22.18 0.28 37.46
CA MET A 916 -23.64 0.20 37.68
C MET A 916 -23.95 0.22 39.17
N GLU A 917 -23.26 -0.62 39.94
CA GLU A 917 -23.43 -0.70 41.39
C GLU A 917 -23.12 0.63 42.10
N ALA A 918 -22.10 1.36 41.64
CA ALA A 918 -21.74 2.67 42.17
C ALA A 918 -22.68 3.82 41.74
N ALA A 919 -23.59 3.61 40.77
CA ALA A 919 -24.42 4.66 40.18
C ALA A 919 -25.82 4.77 40.79
N GLY A 920 -26.24 3.83 41.65
CA GLY A 920 -27.56 3.85 42.31
C GLY A 920 -27.69 2.81 43.38
N ASP A 921 -28.62 3.04 44.30
CA ASP A 921 -28.90 2.16 45.46
C ASP A 921 -29.81 0.99 45.09
N THR A 922 -30.58 1.11 44.02
CA THR A 922 -31.51 0.08 43.57
C THR A 922 -31.12 -0.53 42.24
N PRO A 923 -31.43 -1.80 41.98
CA PRO A 923 -31.15 -2.45 40.69
C PRO A 923 -31.80 -1.72 39.50
N GLU A 924 -32.92 -1.07 39.71
CA GLU A 924 -33.59 -0.28 38.66
C GLU A 924 -32.77 0.96 38.28
N GLU A 925 -32.26 1.70 39.24
CA GLU A 925 -31.37 2.87 39.00
C GLU A 925 -30.07 2.46 38.30
N GLN A 926 -29.48 1.36 38.74
CA GLN A 926 -28.26 0.77 38.17
C GLN A 926 -28.47 0.37 36.70
N ILE A 927 -29.58 -0.26 36.39
CA ILE A 927 -29.95 -0.66 35.02
C ILE A 927 -30.29 0.57 34.17
N ARG A 928 -31.00 1.55 34.68
CA ARG A 928 -31.27 2.82 33.96
C ARG A 928 -30.00 3.57 33.63
N TYR A 929 -29.08 3.66 34.58
CA TYR A 929 -27.76 4.22 34.35
C TYR A 929 -27.02 3.51 33.20
N ALA A 930 -27.00 2.17 33.23
CA ALA A 930 -26.30 1.39 32.20
C ALA A 930 -26.90 1.57 30.80
N CYS A 931 -28.23 1.56 30.71
CA CYS A 931 -28.94 1.84 29.46
C CYS A 931 -28.63 3.25 28.93
N GLN A 932 -28.67 4.26 29.80
CA GLN A 932 -28.36 5.65 29.40
C GLN A 932 -26.91 5.82 28.96
N ARG A 933 -25.96 5.08 29.55
CA ARG A 933 -24.57 5.05 29.09
C ARG A 933 -24.45 4.54 27.65
N LEU A 934 -25.32 3.60 27.24
CA LEU A 934 -25.31 3.01 25.92
C LEU A 934 -26.07 3.85 24.89
N THR A 935 -27.28 4.38 25.27
CA THR A 935 -28.20 4.99 24.31
C THR A 935 -28.25 6.51 24.39
N LEU A 936 -27.67 7.14 25.42
CA LEU A 936 -27.71 8.58 25.79
C LEU A 936 -29.11 9.06 26.24
N GLU A 937 -30.18 8.39 25.88
CA GLU A 937 -31.56 8.70 26.21
C GLU A 937 -32.10 7.83 27.36
N PRO A 938 -33.12 8.27 28.11
CA PRO A 938 -33.78 7.42 29.09
C PRO A 938 -34.29 6.15 28.41
N PRO A 939 -34.05 4.96 29.01
CA PRO A 939 -34.51 3.71 28.41
C PRO A 939 -36.06 3.57 28.48
N PRO A 940 -36.69 2.91 27.50
CA PRO A 940 -38.09 2.54 27.53
C PRO A 940 -38.41 1.67 28.76
N ALA A 941 -39.63 1.82 29.32
CA ALA A 941 -40.02 1.11 30.53
C ALA A 941 -40.01 -0.42 30.37
N ASP A 942 -40.41 -0.93 29.20
CA ASP A 942 -40.42 -2.36 28.86
C ASP A 942 -39.00 -2.96 28.80
N MET A 943 -38.02 -2.20 28.32
CA MET A 943 -36.61 -2.57 28.34
C MET A 943 -36.09 -2.69 29.77
N VAL A 944 -36.38 -1.71 30.62
CA VAL A 944 -35.99 -1.74 32.04
C VAL A 944 -36.62 -2.95 32.74
N ALA A 945 -37.92 -3.19 32.50
CA ALA A 945 -38.64 -4.32 33.09
C ALA A 945 -38.02 -5.68 32.65
N SER A 946 -37.63 -5.80 31.37
CA SER A 946 -36.98 -7.02 30.84
C SER A 946 -35.61 -7.27 31.48
N LEU A 947 -34.81 -6.21 31.62
CA LEU A 947 -33.49 -6.30 32.25
C LEU A 947 -33.56 -6.56 33.77
N LEU A 948 -34.57 -5.99 34.45
CA LEU A 948 -34.85 -6.31 35.86
C LEU A 948 -35.29 -7.77 36.04
N LYS A 949 -36.06 -8.33 35.11
CA LYS A 949 -36.41 -9.74 35.13
C LYS A 949 -35.16 -10.63 34.98
N LEU A 950 -34.27 -10.29 34.02
CA LEU A 950 -32.99 -10.98 33.85
C LEU A 950 -32.16 -10.90 35.14
N TYR A 951 -32.01 -9.70 35.70
CA TYR A 951 -31.26 -9.48 36.95
C TYR A 951 -31.80 -10.35 38.11
N ARG A 952 -33.11 -10.39 38.33
CA ARG A 952 -33.74 -11.14 39.43
C ARG A 952 -33.52 -12.66 39.25
N GLY A 953 -33.77 -13.18 38.05
CA GLY A 953 -33.47 -14.59 37.74
C GLY A 953 -32.00 -14.97 37.98
N ALA A 954 -31.09 -14.14 37.45
CA ALA A 954 -29.65 -14.35 37.67
C ALA A 954 -29.25 -14.28 39.16
N LEU A 955 -29.89 -13.36 39.94
CA LEU A 955 -29.63 -13.25 41.38
C LEU A 955 -30.11 -14.51 42.15
N GLU A 956 -31.28 -15.07 41.81
CA GLU A 956 -31.77 -16.31 42.36
C GLU A 956 -30.86 -17.50 42.05
N ASP A 957 -30.42 -17.61 40.80
CA ASP A 957 -29.52 -18.66 40.36
C ASP A 957 -28.17 -18.59 41.11
N PHE A 958 -27.52 -17.40 41.15
CA PHE A 958 -26.25 -17.21 41.86
C PHE A 958 -26.34 -17.31 43.38
N ALA A 959 -27.51 -16.98 43.94
CA ALA A 959 -27.74 -17.21 45.37
C ALA A 959 -27.84 -18.72 45.70
N SER A 960 -28.31 -19.53 44.72
CA SER A 960 -28.38 -20.97 44.85
C SER A 960 -27.06 -21.69 44.56
N ASP A 961 -26.18 -21.07 43.73
CA ASP A 961 -24.85 -21.55 43.36
C ASP A 961 -23.79 -20.47 43.57
N PRO A 962 -23.34 -20.20 44.78
CA PRO A 962 -22.31 -19.21 45.09
C PRO A 962 -20.98 -19.47 44.37
N ALA A 963 -20.66 -20.73 44.09
CA ALA A 963 -19.40 -21.08 43.42
C ALA A 963 -19.36 -20.61 41.94
N SER A 964 -20.49 -20.57 41.28
CA SER A 964 -20.64 -19.95 39.95
C SER A 964 -20.65 -18.44 40.03
N ALA A 965 -21.21 -17.82 41.07
CA ALA A 965 -21.15 -16.38 41.31
C ALA A 965 -19.69 -15.91 41.48
N ASP A 966 -18.89 -16.60 42.30
CA ASP A 966 -17.51 -16.26 42.62
C ASP A 966 -16.59 -16.24 41.37
N LYS A 967 -16.94 -16.97 40.33
CA LYS A 967 -16.24 -16.93 39.03
C LYS A 967 -16.43 -15.62 38.29
N LEU A 968 -17.55 -14.93 38.52
CA LEU A 968 -17.93 -13.69 37.85
C LEU A 968 -17.68 -12.46 38.71
N ALA A 969 -18.05 -12.52 39.99
CA ALA A 969 -17.94 -11.40 40.92
C ALA A 969 -18.02 -11.86 42.41
N PRO A 970 -17.50 -11.02 43.35
CA PRO A 970 -17.44 -11.37 44.78
C PRO A 970 -18.79 -11.58 45.47
N THR A 971 -19.88 -11.15 44.87
CA THR A 971 -21.24 -11.27 45.42
C THR A 971 -22.25 -11.71 44.37
N PRO A 972 -23.27 -12.49 44.70
CA PRO A 972 -24.35 -12.85 43.77
C PRO A 972 -25.02 -11.62 43.10
N ASN A 973 -25.21 -10.54 43.86
CA ASN A 973 -25.76 -9.29 43.34
C ASN A 973 -24.91 -8.72 42.20
N ARG A 974 -23.58 -8.62 42.39
CA ARG A 974 -22.71 -8.10 41.38
C ARG A 974 -22.58 -9.08 40.19
N ALA A 975 -22.59 -10.39 40.43
CA ALA A 975 -22.58 -11.41 39.37
C ALA A 975 -23.84 -11.27 38.48
N ALA A 976 -25.04 -11.01 39.07
CA ALA A 976 -26.25 -10.74 38.34
C ALA A 976 -26.13 -9.46 37.49
N LEU A 977 -25.50 -8.40 38.01
CA LEU A 977 -25.22 -7.17 37.25
C LEU A 977 -24.25 -7.40 36.12
N VAL A 978 -23.28 -8.30 36.26
CA VAL A 978 -22.34 -8.67 35.15
C VAL A 978 -23.11 -9.28 33.99
N LEU A 979 -24.09 -10.16 34.22
CA LEU A 979 -24.94 -10.71 33.15
C LEU A 979 -25.78 -9.63 32.46
N VAL A 980 -26.33 -8.67 33.22
CA VAL A 980 -27.05 -7.53 32.65
C VAL A 980 -26.10 -6.67 31.80
N ALA A 981 -24.90 -6.35 32.29
CA ALA A 981 -23.91 -5.57 31.60
C ALA A 981 -23.46 -6.25 30.29
N ASN A 982 -23.18 -7.55 30.34
CA ASN A 982 -22.82 -8.35 29.18
C ASN A 982 -23.93 -8.40 28.13
N THR A 983 -25.17 -8.56 28.56
CA THR A 983 -26.37 -8.49 27.69
C THR A 983 -26.48 -7.13 26.99
N LEU A 984 -26.27 -6.02 27.72
CA LEU A 984 -26.31 -4.66 27.17
C LEU A 984 -25.22 -4.44 26.11
N LEU A 985 -24.00 -4.97 26.32
CA LEU A 985 -22.91 -4.88 25.35
C LEU A 985 -23.20 -5.68 24.06
N ASN A 986 -24.09 -6.67 24.10
CA ASN A 986 -24.49 -7.50 22.97
C ASN A 986 -25.76 -7.02 22.23
N LEU A 987 -26.41 -5.95 22.70
CA LEU A 987 -27.56 -5.40 21.99
C LEU A 987 -27.19 -4.82 20.63
N ASP A 988 -28.09 -4.90 19.67
CA ASP A 988 -27.90 -4.31 18.32
C ASP A 988 -27.47 -2.83 18.37
N ARG A 989 -28.04 -2.04 19.30
CA ARG A 989 -27.66 -0.64 19.55
C ARG A 989 -26.23 -0.48 20.04
N ALA A 990 -25.64 -1.49 20.66
CA ALA A 990 -24.22 -1.50 21.04
C ALA A 990 -23.31 -1.85 19.86
N LEU A 991 -23.81 -2.54 18.85
CA LEU A 991 -23.05 -3.08 17.73
C LEU A 991 -23.30 -2.32 16.41
N THR A 992 -24.13 -1.27 16.44
CA THR A 992 -24.46 -0.43 15.26
C THR A 992 -24.33 1.06 15.59
N ARG A 993 -24.18 1.86 14.53
CA ARG A 993 -24.13 3.33 14.58
C ARG A 993 -25.25 3.96 13.78
#